data_f7a90521ec77add3011ef894d6718194
#
_entry.id   f7a90521ec77add3011ef894d6718194
#
_cell.length_a   1.000
_cell.length_b   1.000
_cell.length_c   1.000
_cell.angle_alpha   90.00
_cell.angle_beta   90.00
_cell.angle_gamma   90.00
#
_symmetry.space_group_name_H-M   'P 1'
#
loop_
_entity.id
_entity.type
_entity.pdbx_description
1 polymer ?
#
loop_
_entity_poly.entity_id
_entity_poly.type
_entity_poly.pdbx_seq_one_letter_code
_entity_poly.pdbx_strand_id
1 'polypeptide(L)'
;MMKQSLWLGSLLSAAVLAATCTVSRTKGPQGTQQETAQTASGADYSQKPLVNPVANTAALTPEQSLRAFRVPKGYHMELVAAEPMVREPVAMAWDGNGRLYVAEMDSYMQDADATDEHEPLSRIVRLEDTNGDGKMDKSAVFLDKLVLPRMILCVGNELIVNETDTYDLHSYQDTNGDGTADTKKRIYHVPRRSPGNLEHQRSGLDWNLDNWIYVTVDPVRFRYTNGTIRVDSLHSGSNGQWGLTHDNYGRLFFSRGGGENAGSGFQINPKYGSLEFPDAYDEATFGPVWSIIANSDAQGGAKRLRPDSTLNHFTAGCGQSIYRGDKLPADLVGDYLICEPVARIVRRARVVNRRGKTQLENVYQQQEFIASSDYYFRPVNTYTGPDGSLYIVDMNRGIIQESQWTPKGSWIRGQIERMGLEQHKQRGRIWRLVQDGVKPGPKPNLLNESPAQLVAHLNHPSGWWRDNAQRQLIVRGDRSVVPALKAIAAGQNGGLAQKPTALARIHALWTLEGLEAIDAATLSQALKDEDPQVRRTAVWISEPFLKSDEALLAQVTGLLDDPSDDVRVQLLTTLHNTPTPKAQSASQNLLARNADHPVLPAVHNSLKRNDDFRTYGTRLGGLAAADRSSVLKGAEIFKSLCSSCHGTDGKGLASGVAPGLVNSKHLLDKEMLVKILLQGLSGPIDGKTYPTLMPAMADQNDEWIAAVANYVRFEFAPPPPPPGRQNQPEPQPAPQPGKSQPSRSGPGMWRRNPPIVKPEEVATIRQATTQRTQPWTVAELETTKP
;
A
#
# COMPACT_ATOMS: atom_id res chain seq x y z
N MET A 1 -1.76 -47.83 47.95
CA MET A 1 -2.66 -48.88 47.53
C MET A 1 -2.88 -48.69 46.05
N MET A 2 -2.06 -49.36 45.21
CA MET A 2 -2.37 -50.67 44.52
C MET A 2 -3.75 -50.64 43.88
N LYS A 3 -3.91 -50.79 42.56
CA LYS A 3 -3.44 -51.92 41.70
C LYS A 3 -3.47 -51.49 40.20
N GLN A 4 -2.49 -52.04 39.53
CA GLN A 4 -2.40 -52.28 38.08
C GLN A 4 -3.45 -53.26 37.56
N SER A 5 -3.75 -53.21 36.25
CA SER A 5 -3.85 -54.42 35.42
C SER A 5 -3.67 -54.10 33.95
N LEU A 6 -2.70 -54.77 33.36
CA LEU A 6 -2.51 -55.04 31.92
C LEU A 6 -3.53 -56.01 31.34
N TRP A 7 -3.69 -56.05 29.99
CA TRP A 7 -3.71 -57.22 29.06
C TRP A 7 -3.88 -56.73 27.67
N LEU A 8 -2.93 -56.84 26.72
CA LEU A 8 -2.67 -57.90 25.71
C LEU A 8 -3.91 -58.22 24.85
N GLY A 9 -4.02 -57.98 23.55
CA GLY A 9 -3.18 -58.46 22.48
C GLY A 9 -4.05 -59.27 21.49
N SER A 10 -4.01 -59.03 20.21
CA SER A 10 -4.23 -60.05 19.17
C SER A 10 -3.92 -59.48 17.75
N LEU A 11 -2.92 -60.08 17.16
CA LEU A 11 -2.62 -60.05 15.69
C LEU A 11 -3.67 -60.88 14.93
N LEU A 12 -4.08 -60.40 13.77
CA LEU A 12 -4.61 -61.26 12.72
C LEU A 12 -4.10 -60.77 11.36
N SER A 13 -3.31 -61.64 10.74
CA SER A 13 -2.79 -61.59 9.37
C SER A 13 -3.92 -61.89 8.38
N ALA A 14 -4.01 -61.19 7.28
CA ALA A 14 -4.78 -61.66 6.12
C ALA A 14 -3.99 -61.47 4.80
N ALA A 15 -4.00 -62.49 4.03
CA ALA A 15 -3.14 -62.81 2.93
C ALA A 15 -3.41 -61.96 1.67
N VAL A 16 -2.29 -61.76 0.92
CA VAL A 16 -2.24 -61.25 -0.44
C VAL A 16 -2.73 -62.34 -1.41
N LEU A 17 -3.67 -61.98 -2.28
CA LEU A 17 -3.98 -62.75 -3.50
C LEU A 17 -3.64 -61.87 -4.71
N ALA A 18 -2.55 -62.23 -5.36
CA ALA A 18 -2.15 -61.70 -6.67
C ALA A 18 -2.96 -62.39 -7.74
N ALA A 19 -3.72 -61.65 -8.50
CA ALA A 19 -4.28 -62.10 -9.78
C ALA A 19 -3.55 -61.44 -10.94
N THR A 20 -2.71 -62.19 -11.62
CA THR A 20 -2.07 -61.84 -12.88
C THR A 20 -3.07 -62.00 -14.02
N CYS A 21 -3.49 -60.90 -14.64
CA CYS A 21 -4.17 -60.95 -15.95
C CYS A 21 -3.18 -60.50 -17.04
N THR A 22 -2.74 -61.41 -17.83
CA THR A 22 -2.07 -61.20 -19.11
C THR A 22 -3.08 -60.67 -20.12
N VAL A 23 -2.90 -59.50 -20.65
CA VAL A 23 -3.67 -58.97 -21.79
C VAL A 23 -2.75 -58.82 -22.98
N SER A 24 -3.09 -59.52 -24.05
CA SER A 24 -2.48 -59.47 -25.38
C SER A 24 -2.58 -58.08 -25.99
N ARG A 25 -1.44 -57.59 -26.51
CA ARG A 25 -1.38 -56.40 -27.36
C ARG A 25 -1.98 -56.70 -28.75
N THR A 26 -3.11 -56.10 -29.06
CA THR A 26 -3.51 -55.84 -30.45
C THR A 26 -3.31 -54.34 -30.72
N LYS A 27 -2.49 -54.06 -31.75
CA LYS A 27 -2.33 -52.71 -32.32
C LYS A 27 -3.63 -52.31 -33.02
N GLY A 28 -4.34 -51.33 -32.54
CA GLY A 28 -5.43 -50.62 -33.21
C GLY A 28 -4.94 -49.20 -33.63
N PRO A 29 -5.60 -48.53 -34.56
CA PRO A 29 -5.07 -47.34 -35.23
C PRO A 29 -4.99 -46.13 -34.30
N GLN A 30 -3.97 -45.28 -34.48
CA GLN A 30 -3.78 -44.00 -33.82
C GLN A 30 -4.98 -43.10 -34.13
N GLY A 31 -5.94 -43.04 -33.19
CA GLY A 31 -6.93 -41.97 -33.13
C GLY A 31 -6.27 -40.78 -32.46
N THR A 32 -6.24 -39.67 -33.16
CA THR A 32 -5.99 -38.33 -32.57
C THR A 32 -6.94 -38.11 -31.41
N GLN A 33 -6.42 -38.19 -30.18
CA GLN A 33 -7.17 -37.71 -29.02
C GLN A 33 -7.29 -36.18 -29.18
N GLN A 34 -8.45 -35.73 -29.65
CA GLN A 34 -8.92 -34.39 -29.40
C GLN A 34 -9.10 -34.24 -27.87
N GLU A 35 -8.15 -33.58 -27.20
CA GLU A 35 -8.33 -33.10 -25.87
C GLU A 35 -9.62 -32.26 -25.83
N THR A 36 -10.65 -32.81 -25.17
CA THR A 36 -11.83 -32.07 -24.86
C THR A 36 -11.43 -30.87 -23.98
N ALA A 37 -11.48 -29.68 -24.55
CA ALA A 37 -11.26 -28.44 -23.84
C ALA A 37 -12.10 -28.44 -22.54
N GLN A 38 -11.42 -28.47 -21.39
CA GLN A 38 -12.09 -28.31 -20.10
C GLN A 38 -12.84 -26.99 -20.14
N THR A 39 -14.12 -27.02 -19.86
CA THR A 39 -14.93 -25.82 -19.71
C THR A 39 -14.44 -25.02 -18.50
N ALA A 40 -14.57 -23.68 -18.52
CA ALA A 40 -14.11 -22.77 -17.47
C ALA A 40 -14.76 -22.98 -16.09
N SER A 41 -15.60 -23.98 -15.93
CA SER A 41 -16.31 -24.32 -14.69
C SER A 41 -15.93 -25.72 -14.19
N GLY A 42 -15.75 -25.85 -12.89
CA GLY A 42 -15.75 -27.15 -12.21
C GLY A 42 -14.43 -27.91 -12.15
N ALA A 43 -13.29 -27.25 -12.23
CA ALA A 43 -11.99 -27.88 -12.04
C ALA A 43 -11.84 -28.48 -10.63
N ASP A 44 -11.35 -29.73 -10.57
CA ASP A 44 -10.99 -30.34 -9.29
C ASP A 44 -9.65 -29.79 -8.77
N TYR A 45 -9.71 -28.98 -7.69
CA TYR A 45 -8.55 -28.38 -7.07
C TYR A 45 -7.83 -29.31 -6.07
N SER A 46 -8.29 -30.55 -5.90
CA SER A 46 -7.52 -31.60 -5.23
C SER A 46 -6.38 -32.12 -6.11
N GLN A 47 -6.46 -31.89 -7.44
CA GLN A 47 -5.45 -32.31 -8.42
C GLN A 47 -4.74 -31.11 -9.02
N LYS A 48 -3.41 -31.22 -9.15
CA LYS A 48 -2.62 -30.18 -9.82
C LYS A 48 -3.01 -30.10 -11.30
N PRO A 49 -3.07 -28.90 -11.86
CA PRO A 49 -3.31 -28.74 -13.29
C PRO A 49 -2.15 -29.31 -14.11
N LEU A 50 -2.47 -29.83 -15.26
CA LEU A 50 -1.47 -30.12 -16.27
C LEU A 50 -0.96 -28.80 -16.85
N VAL A 51 0.36 -28.62 -16.83
CA VAL A 51 1.01 -27.44 -17.39
C VAL A 51 1.33 -27.70 -18.85
N ASN A 52 0.92 -26.80 -19.75
CA ASN A 52 1.41 -26.81 -21.10
C ASN A 52 2.80 -26.14 -21.15
N PRO A 53 3.89 -26.87 -21.37
CA PRO A 53 5.24 -26.32 -21.37
C PRO A 53 5.57 -25.50 -22.63
N VAL A 54 4.68 -25.52 -23.63
CA VAL A 54 4.83 -24.76 -24.88
C VAL A 54 3.86 -23.59 -24.88
N ALA A 55 4.40 -22.39 -25.06
CA ALA A 55 3.59 -21.18 -25.20
C ALA A 55 2.80 -21.25 -26.53
N ASN A 56 1.49 -21.20 -26.44
CA ASN A 56 0.62 -21.05 -27.61
C ASN A 56 0.25 -19.57 -27.77
N THR A 57 0.86 -18.91 -28.76
CA THR A 57 0.64 -17.49 -29.06
C THR A 57 -0.43 -17.26 -30.14
N ALA A 58 -1.29 -18.21 -30.42
CA ALA A 58 -2.45 -17.98 -31.27
C ALA A 58 -3.44 -17.06 -30.54
N ALA A 59 -3.88 -16.00 -31.20
CA ALA A 59 -4.89 -15.10 -30.68
C ALA A 59 -6.23 -15.86 -30.55
N LEU A 60 -6.81 -15.83 -29.34
CA LEU A 60 -8.11 -16.45 -29.05
C LEU A 60 -9.24 -15.43 -29.21
N THR A 61 -10.38 -15.86 -29.73
CA THR A 61 -11.61 -15.07 -29.62
C THR A 61 -12.04 -14.96 -28.16
N PRO A 62 -12.92 -13.99 -27.80
CA PRO A 62 -13.45 -13.90 -26.42
C PRO A 62 -14.05 -15.22 -25.93
N GLU A 63 -14.77 -15.95 -26.77
CA GLU A 63 -15.40 -17.24 -26.42
C GLU A 63 -14.37 -18.37 -26.27
N GLN A 64 -13.29 -18.33 -27.04
CA GLN A 64 -12.19 -19.29 -26.88
C GLN A 64 -11.41 -18.98 -25.60
N SER A 65 -11.13 -17.73 -25.32
CA SER A 65 -10.47 -17.27 -24.10
C SER A 65 -11.29 -17.60 -22.84
N LEU A 66 -12.62 -17.47 -22.91
CA LEU A 66 -13.53 -17.88 -21.86
C LEU A 66 -13.33 -19.36 -21.48
N ARG A 67 -13.13 -20.23 -22.46
CA ARG A 67 -12.87 -21.67 -22.25
C ARG A 67 -11.45 -21.99 -21.76
N ALA A 68 -10.55 -21.02 -21.85
CA ALA A 68 -9.16 -21.17 -21.39
C ALA A 68 -8.99 -21.00 -19.87
N PHE A 69 -9.99 -20.51 -19.17
CA PHE A 69 -9.93 -20.34 -17.73
C PHE A 69 -10.01 -21.66 -16.96
N ARG A 70 -9.26 -21.70 -15.87
CA ARG A 70 -9.39 -22.68 -14.80
C ARG A 70 -9.81 -21.94 -13.51
N VAL A 71 -10.96 -22.32 -12.99
CA VAL A 71 -11.53 -21.82 -11.73
C VAL A 71 -12.00 -23.00 -10.87
N PRO A 72 -12.15 -22.87 -9.54
CA PRO A 72 -12.61 -23.95 -8.68
C PRO A 72 -14.03 -24.41 -9.02
N LYS A 73 -14.37 -25.64 -8.65
CA LYS A 73 -15.73 -26.17 -8.78
C LYS A 73 -16.74 -25.28 -8.05
N GLY A 74 -17.86 -25.03 -8.68
CA GLY A 74 -18.91 -24.13 -8.17
C GLY A 74 -18.78 -22.69 -8.62
N TYR A 75 -17.77 -22.40 -9.46
CA TYR A 75 -17.59 -21.10 -10.11
C TYR A 75 -17.51 -21.25 -11.62
N HIS A 76 -17.90 -20.20 -12.32
CA HIS A 76 -17.60 -20.05 -13.74
C HIS A 76 -17.29 -18.58 -14.06
N MET A 77 -16.61 -18.40 -15.21
CA MET A 77 -16.32 -17.08 -15.74
C MET A 77 -17.40 -16.67 -16.74
N GLU A 78 -17.71 -15.37 -16.77
CA GLU A 78 -18.57 -14.77 -17.79
C GLU A 78 -17.84 -13.61 -18.47
N LEU A 79 -18.13 -13.41 -19.76
CA LEU A 79 -17.67 -12.25 -20.50
C LEU A 79 -18.63 -11.08 -20.26
N VAL A 80 -18.09 -9.94 -19.81
CA VAL A 80 -18.86 -8.70 -19.57
C VAL A 80 -18.71 -7.72 -20.73
N ALA A 81 -17.46 -7.51 -21.20
CA ALA A 81 -17.15 -6.69 -22.36
C ALA A 81 -15.89 -7.19 -23.05
N ALA A 82 -15.81 -6.99 -24.36
CA ALA A 82 -14.65 -7.33 -25.16
C ALA A 82 -14.44 -6.29 -26.27
N GLU A 83 -13.39 -6.49 -27.05
CA GLU A 83 -13.18 -5.74 -28.28
C GLU A 83 -14.39 -5.82 -29.24
N PRO A 84 -14.81 -4.74 -29.90
CA PRO A 84 -14.19 -3.40 -29.93
C PRO A 84 -14.67 -2.43 -28.84
N MET A 85 -15.55 -2.83 -27.92
CA MET A 85 -16.08 -1.98 -26.85
C MET A 85 -14.99 -1.50 -25.89
N VAL A 86 -14.10 -2.41 -25.51
CA VAL A 86 -12.90 -2.14 -24.72
C VAL A 86 -11.67 -2.60 -25.49
N ARG A 87 -10.55 -1.87 -25.35
CA ARG A 87 -9.31 -2.15 -26.10
C ARG A 87 -8.14 -2.51 -25.20
N GLU A 88 -7.74 -1.65 -24.27
CA GLU A 88 -6.59 -1.80 -23.38
C GLU A 88 -6.98 -1.42 -21.94
N PRO A 89 -7.96 -2.11 -21.33
CA PRO A 89 -8.50 -1.72 -20.03
C PRO A 89 -7.48 -1.93 -18.92
N VAL A 90 -7.36 -0.95 -18.02
CA VAL A 90 -6.44 -1.00 -16.89
C VAL A 90 -7.10 -0.72 -15.54
N ALA A 91 -8.12 0.12 -15.51
CA ALA A 91 -8.87 0.45 -14.31
C ALA A 91 -10.34 0.68 -14.64
N MET A 92 -11.23 0.45 -13.68
CA MET A 92 -12.64 0.69 -13.87
C MET A 92 -13.32 1.20 -12.61
N ALA A 93 -14.42 1.94 -12.79
CA ALA A 93 -15.25 2.46 -11.72
C ALA A 93 -16.72 2.47 -12.14
N TRP A 94 -17.62 2.12 -11.22
CA TRP A 94 -19.06 2.28 -11.42
C TRP A 94 -19.56 3.57 -10.76
N ASP A 95 -20.45 4.25 -11.44
CA ASP A 95 -21.23 5.27 -10.77
C ASP A 95 -22.38 4.66 -9.93
N GLY A 96 -23.10 5.52 -9.21
CA GLY A 96 -24.20 5.06 -8.37
C GLY A 96 -25.39 4.45 -9.11
N ASN A 97 -25.45 4.53 -10.44
CA ASN A 97 -26.50 3.93 -11.29
C ASN A 97 -25.97 2.70 -12.06
N GLY A 98 -24.75 2.25 -11.79
CA GLY A 98 -24.17 1.05 -12.40
C GLY A 98 -23.62 1.24 -13.81
N ARG A 99 -23.47 2.48 -14.30
CA ARG A 99 -22.71 2.74 -15.52
C ARG A 99 -21.22 2.50 -15.23
N LEU A 100 -20.57 1.76 -16.11
CA LEU A 100 -19.19 1.35 -15.94
C LEU A 100 -18.26 2.25 -16.75
N TYR A 101 -17.34 2.93 -16.09
CA TYR A 101 -16.25 3.69 -16.69
C TYR A 101 -14.99 2.83 -16.70
N VAL A 102 -14.31 2.77 -17.85
CA VAL A 102 -13.10 1.96 -18.06
C VAL A 102 -12.01 2.85 -18.61
N ALA A 103 -10.91 2.97 -17.88
CA ALA A 103 -9.71 3.62 -18.36
C ALA A 103 -8.90 2.65 -19.24
N GLU A 104 -8.52 3.10 -20.43
CA GLU A 104 -7.73 2.34 -21.39
C GLU A 104 -6.38 3.02 -21.63
N MET A 105 -5.32 2.21 -21.72
CA MET A 105 -3.94 2.67 -21.96
C MET A 105 -3.49 2.29 -23.38
N ASP A 106 -4.12 2.90 -24.38
CA ASP A 106 -3.92 2.57 -25.79
C ASP A 106 -2.49 2.81 -26.30
N SER A 107 -1.76 3.76 -25.70
CA SER A 107 -0.36 4.06 -26.07
C SER A 107 0.70 3.25 -25.29
N TYR A 108 0.31 2.45 -24.29
CA TYR A 108 1.25 1.66 -23.50
C TYR A 108 1.91 0.56 -24.34
N MET A 109 3.25 0.55 -24.39
CA MET A 109 4.05 -0.49 -25.04
C MET A 109 3.51 -0.90 -26.41
N GLN A 110 3.31 0.07 -27.33
CA GLN A 110 2.85 -0.21 -28.69
C GLN A 110 3.80 -1.15 -29.45
N ASP A 111 5.06 -1.09 -29.07
CA ASP A 111 6.15 -2.00 -29.45
C ASP A 111 7.12 -2.14 -28.25
N ALA A 112 8.15 -2.93 -28.40
CA ALA A 112 9.12 -3.18 -27.35
C ALA A 112 10.10 -2.01 -27.10
N ASP A 113 10.07 -0.98 -27.92
CA ASP A 113 10.80 0.29 -27.74
C ASP A 113 9.92 1.38 -27.09
N ALA A 114 8.66 1.08 -26.77
CA ALA A 114 7.66 2.00 -26.19
C ALA A 114 7.44 3.28 -27.03
N THR A 115 7.37 3.12 -28.35
CA THR A 115 7.09 4.21 -29.27
C THR A 115 5.76 4.86 -28.95
N ASP A 116 5.70 6.20 -28.95
CA ASP A 116 4.52 7.01 -28.69
C ASP A 116 3.85 6.80 -27.33
N GLU A 117 4.53 6.23 -26.33
CA GLU A 117 3.95 5.88 -25.04
C GLU A 117 3.40 7.08 -24.25
N HIS A 118 4.03 8.26 -24.42
CA HIS A 118 3.60 9.50 -23.77
C HIS A 118 2.68 10.37 -24.65
N GLU A 119 2.27 9.86 -25.81
CA GLU A 119 1.33 10.57 -26.66
C GLU A 119 -0.12 10.40 -26.13
N PRO A 120 -1.00 11.40 -26.32
CA PRO A 120 -2.38 11.39 -25.82
C PRO A 120 -3.29 10.54 -26.73
N LEU A 121 -3.00 9.24 -26.78
CA LEU A 121 -3.74 8.27 -27.62
C LEU A 121 -4.78 7.48 -26.83
N SER A 122 -4.76 7.57 -25.51
CA SER A 122 -5.59 6.79 -24.60
C SER A 122 -6.94 7.45 -24.34
N ARG A 123 -7.90 6.66 -23.82
CA ARG A 123 -9.28 7.11 -23.62
C ARG A 123 -9.91 6.53 -22.36
N ILE A 124 -11.07 7.03 -21.99
CA ILE A 124 -12.00 6.41 -21.03
C ILE A 124 -13.30 6.13 -21.75
N VAL A 125 -13.78 4.90 -21.69
CA VAL A 125 -15.09 4.52 -22.23
C VAL A 125 -16.11 4.35 -21.11
N ARG A 126 -17.37 4.71 -21.40
CA ARG A 126 -18.54 4.45 -20.56
C ARG A 126 -19.35 3.31 -21.18
N LEU A 127 -19.52 2.24 -20.40
CA LEU A 127 -20.28 1.06 -20.80
C LEU A 127 -21.59 0.97 -20.03
N GLU A 128 -22.61 0.45 -20.68
CA GLU A 128 -23.93 0.22 -20.09
C GLU A 128 -24.45 -1.15 -20.50
N ASP A 129 -25.04 -1.86 -19.55
CA ASP A 129 -25.91 -3.01 -19.75
C ASP A 129 -27.34 -2.45 -19.79
N THR A 130 -27.93 -2.35 -20.99
CA THR A 130 -29.25 -1.75 -21.19
C THR A 130 -30.38 -2.76 -21.11
N ASN A 131 -30.08 -4.05 -21.32
CA ASN A 131 -31.06 -5.14 -21.33
C ASN A 131 -31.10 -5.93 -20.02
N GLY A 132 -30.08 -5.74 -19.12
CA GLY A 132 -30.01 -6.37 -17.80
C GLY A 132 -29.53 -7.82 -17.81
N ASP A 133 -28.83 -8.27 -18.86
CA ASP A 133 -28.31 -9.65 -18.96
C ASP A 133 -26.92 -9.81 -18.34
N GLY A 134 -26.33 -8.72 -17.85
CA GLY A 134 -25.02 -8.69 -17.20
C GLY A 134 -23.85 -8.55 -18.18
N LYS A 135 -24.12 -8.33 -19.47
CA LYS A 135 -23.13 -7.98 -20.49
C LYS A 135 -23.33 -6.53 -20.92
N MET A 136 -22.25 -5.86 -21.19
CA MET A 136 -22.31 -4.51 -21.72
C MET A 136 -22.72 -4.58 -23.20
N ASP A 137 -23.76 -3.84 -23.56
CA ASP A 137 -24.31 -3.79 -24.92
C ASP A 137 -24.25 -2.39 -25.54
N LYS A 138 -23.91 -1.37 -24.75
CA LYS A 138 -23.73 0.01 -25.21
C LYS A 138 -22.40 0.57 -24.73
N SER A 139 -21.66 1.24 -25.61
CA SER A 139 -20.39 1.90 -25.35
C SER A 139 -20.37 3.31 -25.90
N ALA A 140 -19.82 4.25 -25.13
CA ALA A 140 -19.51 5.60 -25.57
C ALA A 140 -18.10 5.99 -25.14
N VAL A 141 -17.39 6.76 -25.97
CA VAL A 141 -16.12 7.36 -25.57
C VAL A 141 -16.43 8.55 -24.67
N PHE A 142 -16.20 8.37 -23.35
CA PHE A 142 -16.46 9.40 -22.35
C PHE A 142 -15.39 10.50 -22.37
N LEU A 143 -14.11 10.10 -22.50
CA LEU A 143 -12.97 10.99 -22.67
C LEU A 143 -12.01 10.39 -23.69
N ASP A 144 -11.40 11.21 -24.51
CA ASP A 144 -10.33 10.84 -25.44
C ASP A 144 -9.09 11.71 -25.26
N LYS A 145 -8.02 11.40 -26.01
CA LYS A 145 -6.76 12.16 -26.04
C LYS A 145 -6.13 12.32 -24.65
N LEU A 146 -6.09 11.22 -23.88
CA LEU A 146 -5.48 11.16 -22.58
C LEU A 146 -4.09 10.51 -22.67
N VAL A 147 -3.19 10.93 -21.78
CA VAL A 147 -1.88 10.29 -21.60
C VAL A 147 -2.02 9.21 -20.53
N LEU A 148 -2.21 7.96 -20.94
CA LEU A 148 -2.25 6.77 -20.09
C LEU A 148 -3.03 7.01 -18.78
N PRO A 149 -4.38 7.16 -18.81
CA PRO A 149 -5.21 7.38 -17.63
C PRO A 149 -5.11 6.18 -16.69
N ARG A 150 -4.73 6.41 -15.44
CA ARG A 150 -4.36 5.35 -14.52
C ARG A 150 -5.20 5.24 -13.26
N MET A 151 -5.88 6.30 -12.88
CA MET A 151 -6.77 6.34 -11.72
C MET A 151 -8.08 7.00 -12.10
N ILE A 152 -9.19 6.35 -11.76
CA ILE A 152 -10.54 6.89 -11.95
C ILE A 152 -11.40 6.62 -10.72
N LEU A 153 -12.26 7.59 -10.38
CA LEU A 153 -13.21 7.49 -9.26
C LEU A 153 -14.50 8.22 -9.58
N CYS A 154 -15.62 7.52 -9.51
CA CYS A 154 -16.94 8.14 -9.62
C CYS A 154 -17.36 8.80 -8.30
N VAL A 155 -17.71 10.09 -8.34
CA VAL A 155 -18.20 10.86 -7.20
C VAL A 155 -19.46 11.62 -7.60
N GLY A 156 -20.63 11.18 -7.11
CA GLY A 156 -21.90 11.72 -7.61
C GLY A 156 -22.02 11.51 -9.13
N ASN A 157 -22.19 12.59 -9.86
CA ASN A 157 -22.25 12.61 -11.33
C ASN A 157 -20.90 12.95 -12.00
N GLU A 158 -19.83 13.02 -11.21
CA GLU A 158 -18.51 13.38 -11.71
C GLU A 158 -17.60 12.15 -11.80
N LEU A 159 -16.68 12.15 -12.75
CA LEU A 159 -15.57 11.23 -12.84
C LEU A 159 -14.28 11.97 -12.54
N ILE A 160 -13.61 11.62 -11.45
CA ILE A 160 -12.27 12.12 -11.13
C ILE A 160 -11.25 11.25 -11.85
N VAL A 161 -10.31 11.88 -12.55
CA VAL A 161 -9.30 11.22 -13.39
C VAL A 161 -7.92 11.77 -13.09
N ASN A 162 -6.92 10.88 -13.08
CA ASN A 162 -5.50 11.21 -13.13
C ASN A 162 -4.86 10.53 -14.34
N GLU A 163 -4.02 11.27 -15.02
CA GLU A 163 -3.18 10.78 -16.12
C GLU A 163 -1.75 10.49 -15.64
N THR A 164 -1.01 9.73 -16.40
CA THR A 164 0.41 9.44 -16.16
C THR A 164 1.23 10.74 -16.24
N ASP A 165 2.39 10.77 -15.60
CA ASP A 165 3.35 11.88 -15.53
C ASP A 165 2.86 13.15 -14.82
N THR A 166 1.66 13.18 -14.31
CA THR A 166 1.13 14.33 -13.56
C THR A 166 0.59 13.93 -12.19
N TYR A 167 0.61 14.89 -11.27
CA TYR A 167 -0.10 14.79 -9.98
C TYR A 167 -1.51 15.38 -10.06
N ASP A 168 -1.89 16.00 -11.15
CA ASP A 168 -3.16 16.70 -11.30
C ASP A 168 -4.34 15.72 -11.23
N LEU A 169 -5.40 16.16 -10.56
CA LEU A 169 -6.70 15.51 -10.61
C LEU A 169 -7.68 16.43 -11.31
N HIS A 170 -8.36 15.89 -12.29
CA HIS A 170 -9.43 16.57 -13.00
C HIS A 170 -10.77 15.88 -12.72
N SER A 171 -11.81 16.66 -12.51
CA SER A 171 -13.19 16.20 -12.49
C SER A 171 -13.83 16.47 -13.85
N TYR A 172 -14.57 15.50 -14.36
CA TYR A 172 -15.29 15.53 -15.63
C TYR A 172 -16.74 15.17 -15.42
N GLN A 173 -17.62 15.76 -16.19
CA GLN A 173 -19.05 15.49 -16.13
C GLN A 173 -19.67 15.52 -17.52
N ASP A 174 -20.62 14.62 -17.76
CA ASP A 174 -21.57 14.62 -18.87
C ASP A 174 -22.86 15.32 -18.39
N THR A 175 -23.05 16.58 -18.75
CA THR A 175 -24.20 17.40 -18.29
C THR A 175 -25.39 17.32 -19.21
N ASN A 176 -25.18 16.92 -20.46
CA ASN A 176 -26.23 16.81 -21.50
C ASN A 176 -26.75 15.38 -21.68
N GLY A 177 -26.06 14.37 -21.10
CA GLY A 177 -26.49 12.97 -21.10
C GLY A 177 -26.15 12.20 -22.38
N ASP A 178 -25.28 12.71 -23.26
CA ASP A 178 -24.92 12.04 -24.52
C ASP A 178 -23.87 10.94 -24.38
N GLY A 179 -23.23 10.86 -23.21
CA GLY A 179 -22.22 9.83 -22.93
C GLY A 179 -20.80 10.31 -23.03
N THR A 180 -20.58 11.55 -23.43
CA THR A 180 -19.26 12.20 -23.50
C THR A 180 -19.16 13.30 -22.46
N ALA A 181 -18.00 13.50 -21.86
CA ALA A 181 -17.80 14.57 -20.90
C ALA A 181 -17.75 15.93 -21.62
N ASP A 182 -18.59 16.86 -21.18
CA ASP A 182 -18.65 18.22 -21.71
C ASP A 182 -18.06 19.26 -20.74
N THR A 183 -17.73 18.87 -19.53
CA THR A 183 -17.04 19.73 -18.55
C THR A 183 -15.72 19.14 -18.09
N LYS A 184 -14.76 20.01 -17.80
CA LYS A 184 -13.46 19.66 -17.21
C LYS A 184 -13.10 20.67 -16.15
N LYS A 185 -12.85 20.22 -14.91
CA LYS A 185 -12.41 21.06 -13.79
C LYS A 185 -11.17 20.48 -13.16
N ARG A 186 -10.08 21.24 -13.07
CA ARG A 186 -8.91 20.83 -12.27
C ARG A 186 -9.20 21.04 -10.80
N ILE A 187 -9.22 19.96 -10.02
CA ILE A 187 -9.57 19.96 -8.59
C ILE A 187 -8.34 19.81 -7.67
N TYR A 188 -7.21 19.34 -8.21
CA TYR A 188 -5.93 19.29 -7.52
C TYR A 188 -4.80 19.55 -8.51
N HIS A 189 -3.77 20.28 -8.06
CA HIS A 189 -2.62 20.63 -8.89
C HIS A 189 -1.32 20.65 -8.09
N VAL A 190 -0.29 20.04 -8.65
CA VAL A 190 1.08 20.18 -8.19
C VAL A 190 1.95 20.56 -9.38
N PRO A 191 2.66 21.70 -9.35
CA PRO A 191 3.45 22.19 -10.48
C PRO A 191 4.77 21.42 -10.63
N ARG A 192 4.71 20.11 -10.64
CA ARG A 192 5.84 19.22 -10.88
C ARG A 192 5.37 17.97 -11.63
N ARG A 193 6.28 17.37 -12.39
CA ARG A 193 6.04 16.08 -13.03
C ARG A 193 6.05 14.97 -11.96
N SER A 194 5.21 13.97 -12.13
CA SER A 194 5.25 12.76 -11.29
C SER A 194 6.59 12.05 -11.50
N PRO A 195 7.29 11.67 -10.45
CA PRO A 195 8.55 10.94 -10.60
C PRO A 195 8.31 9.46 -10.92
N GLY A 196 9.29 8.83 -11.52
CA GLY A 196 9.33 7.40 -11.79
C GLY A 196 8.98 7.05 -13.23
N ASN A 197 9.16 5.78 -13.54
CA ASN A 197 8.71 5.20 -14.80
C ASN A 197 7.19 5.00 -14.79
N LEU A 198 6.62 4.58 -15.90
CA LEU A 198 5.17 4.45 -16.05
C LEU A 198 4.55 3.47 -15.07
N GLU A 199 5.20 2.34 -14.82
CA GLU A 199 4.68 1.31 -13.92
C GLU A 199 4.78 1.73 -12.44
N HIS A 200 5.69 2.65 -12.10
CA HIS A 200 6.03 3.01 -10.72
C HIS A 200 5.48 4.38 -10.28
N GLN A 201 4.48 4.89 -10.96
CA GLN A 201 3.75 6.08 -10.54
C GLN A 201 2.57 5.73 -9.64
N ARG A 202 1.99 6.75 -8.98
CA ARG A 202 0.86 6.54 -8.07
C ARG A 202 -0.34 5.93 -8.77
N SER A 203 -1.12 5.17 -8.02
CA SER A 203 -2.36 4.54 -8.43
C SER A 203 -3.37 4.63 -7.27
N GLY A 204 -4.60 4.20 -7.45
CA GLY A 204 -5.61 4.17 -6.40
C GLY A 204 -6.81 5.06 -6.70
N LEU A 205 -7.00 6.15 -5.94
CA LEU A 205 -8.22 6.87 -5.68
C LEU A 205 -9.23 5.97 -4.96
N ASP A 206 -8.78 5.29 -3.91
CA ASP A 206 -9.65 4.51 -3.04
C ASP A 206 -10.33 5.42 -2.00
N TRP A 207 -11.64 5.59 -2.10
CA TRP A 207 -12.44 6.28 -1.09
C TRP A 207 -12.72 5.33 0.06
N ASN A 208 -11.93 5.45 1.11
CA ASN A 208 -11.98 4.58 2.26
C ASN A 208 -13.12 4.97 3.24
N LEU A 209 -13.40 4.09 4.20
CA LEU A 209 -14.43 4.31 5.24
C LEU A 209 -14.26 5.61 6.00
N ASP A 210 -13.03 6.07 6.25
CA ASP A 210 -12.72 7.31 6.97
C ASP A 210 -12.97 8.59 6.15
N ASN A 211 -13.66 8.46 5.03
CA ASN A 211 -14.01 9.56 4.11
C ASN A 211 -12.81 10.24 3.47
N TRP A 212 -11.64 9.61 3.51
CA TRP A 212 -10.47 10.04 2.79
C TRP A 212 -10.24 9.17 1.55
N ILE A 213 -9.76 9.80 0.49
CA ILE A 213 -9.36 9.16 -0.75
C ILE A 213 -7.85 8.96 -0.70
N TYR A 214 -7.41 7.72 -0.83
CA TYR A 214 -6.01 7.32 -0.77
C TYR A 214 -5.45 7.03 -2.14
N VAL A 215 -4.13 7.25 -2.26
CA VAL A 215 -3.32 6.91 -3.43
C VAL A 215 -2.06 6.18 -2.98
N THR A 216 -1.46 5.42 -3.89
CA THR A 216 -0.16 4.78 -3.66
C THR A 216 0.99 5.74 -3.96
N VAL A 217 2.22 5.39 -3.56
CA VAL A 217 3.48 6.09 -3.83
C VAL A 217 3.57 7.46 -3.14
N ASP A 218 2.61 8.34 -3.38
CA ASP A 218 2.64 9.72 -2.87
C ASP A 218 2.10 9.76 -1.42
N PRO A 219 2.79 10.40 -0.46
CA PRO A 219 2.36 10.45 0.95
C PRO A 219 1.26 11.50 1.18
N VAL A 220 0.18 11.40 0.43
CA VAL A 220 -0.99 12.28 0.53
C VAL A 220 -2.27 11.49 0.55
N ARG A 221 -3.31 12.10 1.14
CA ARG A 221 -4.70 11.68 1.01
C ARG A 221 -5.58 12.89 0.73
N PHE A 222 -6.73 12.65 0.15
CA PHE A 222 -7.63 13.69 -0.28
C PHE A 222 -8.98 13.56 0.43
N ARG A 223 -9.60 14.68 0.75
CA ARG A 223 -10.99 14.71 1.21
C ARG A 223 -11.81 15.55 0.25
N TYR A 224 -12.79 14.93 -0.36
CA TYR A 224 -13.70 15.61 -1.27
C TYR A 224 -14.84 16.25 -0.49
N THR A 225 -15.08 17.53 -0.74
CA THR A 225 -16.18 18.30 -0.12
C THR A 225 -16.66 19.35 -1.11
N ASN A 226 -17.94 19.30 -1.48
CA ASN A 226 -18.59 20.29 -2.35
C ASN A 226 -17.81 20.63 -3.62
N GLY A 227 -17.38 19.62 -4.38
CA GLY A 227 -16.65 19.79 -5.64
C GLY A 227 -15.22 20.32 -5.48
N THR A 228 -14.66 20.26 -4.26
CA THR A 228 -13.28 20.65 -3.96
C THR A 228 -12.54 19.54 -3.23
N ILE A 229 -11.21 19.55 -3.34
CA ILE A 229 -10.36 18.60 -2.64
C ILE A 229 -9.49 19.31 -1.60
N ARG A 230 -9.57 18.87 -0.35
CA ARG A 230 -8.60 19.18 0.70
C ARG A 230 -7.54 18.08 0.71
N VAL A 231 -6.28 18.48 0.77
CA VAL A 231 -5.12 17.57 0.82
C VAL A 231 -4.59 17.51 2.24
N ASP A 232 -4.22 16.32 2.67
CA ASP A 232 -3.53 16.07 3.92
C ASP A 232 -2.27 15.23 3.65
N SER A 233 -1.16 15.59 4.28
CA SER A 233 0.10 14.88 4.14
C SER A 233 0.17 13.72 5.13
N LEU A 234 0.58 12.57 4.65
CA LEU A 234 0.76 11.36 5.45
C LEU A 234 2.19 11.28 6.00
N HIS A 235 2.38 10.54 7.08
CA HIS A 235 3.69 10.32 7.70
C HIS A 235 4.64 9.50 6.84
N SER A 236 4.11 8.61 6.04
CA SER A 236 4.84 7.89 4.99
C SER A 236 3.91 7.61 3.83
N GLY A 237 4.45 7.59 2.61
CA GLY A 237 3.72 7.09 1.46
C GLY A 237 3.41 5.61 1.62
N SER A 238 2.31 5.14 1.06
CA SER A 238 2.18 3.73 0.77
C SER A 238 3.20 3.41 -0.30
N ASN A 239 4.07 2.45 -0.07
CA ASN A 239 5.04 1.98 -1.07
C ASN A 239 4.39 1.10 -2.14
N GLY A 240 3.06 1.13 -2.25
CA GLY A 240 2.32 0.42 -3.28
C GLY A 240 2.53 1.05 -4.65
N GLN A 241 2.20 0.29 -5.67
CA GLN A 241 2.28 0.75 -7.07
C GLN A 241 0.90 0.67 -7.71
N TRP A 242 0.62 -0.40 -8.45
CA TRP A 242 -0.61 -0.54 -9.22
C TRP A 242 -1.71 -1.22 -8.40
N GLY A 243 -2.75 -0.46 -8.08
CA GLY A 243 -3.91 -0.90 -7.31
C GLY A 243 -3.85 -0.53 -5.83
N LEU A 244 -5.01 -0.28 -5.25
CA LEU A 244 -5.23 0.03 -3.84
C LEU A 244 -6.68 -0.31 -3.51
N THR A 245 -6.90 -0.88 -2.34
CA THR A 245 -8.23 -1.26 -1.86
C THR A 245 -8.29 -1.20 -0.34
N HIS A 246 -9.50 -1.24 0.21
CA HIS A 246 -9.73 -1.35 1.65
C HIS A 246 -10.66 -2.52 1.99
N ASP A 247 -10.58 -2.97 3.24
CA ASP A 247 -11.49 -3.97 3.79
C ASP A 247 -12.73 -3.34 4.45
N ASN A 248 -13.59 -4.18 5.02
CA ASN A 248 -14.80 -3.74 5.72
C ASN A 248 -14.54 -2.87 6.97
N TYR A 249 -13.29 -2.71 7.36
CA TYR A 249 -12.87 -1.99 8.57
C TYR A 249 -11.91 -0.83 8.29
N GLY A 250 -11.72 -0.48 7.01
CA GLY A 250 -10.89 0.65 6.57
C GLY A 250 -9.38 0.39 6.60
N ARG A 251 -8.94 -0.88 6.71
CA ARG A 251 -7.54 -1.24 6.51
C ARG A 251 -7.23 -1.21 5.02
N LEU A 252 -6.14 -0.56 4.65
CA LEU A 252 -5.71 -0.45 3.26
C LEU A 252 -4.79 -1.60 2.88
N PHE A 253 -4.96 -2.07 1.66
CA PHE A 253 -4.18 -3.13 1.05
C PHE A 253 -3.62 -2.66 -0.29
N PHE A 254 -2.33 -2.84 -0.48
CA PHE A 254 -1.62 -2.52 -1.71
C PHE A 254 -0.46 -3.50 -1.92
N SER A 255 -0.03 -3.69 -3.16
CA SER A 255 1.13 -4.51 -3.49
C SER A 255 2.34 -3.62 -3.81
N ARG A 256 3.53 -4.14 -3.56
CA ARG A 256 4.75 -3.59 -4.14
C ARG A 256 4.96 -4.28 -5.49
N GLY A 257 4.58 -3.61 -6.57
CA GLY A 257 4.79 -4.11 -7.91
C GLY A 257 6.27 -4.36 -8.20
N GLY A 258 6.55 -5.25 -9.12
CA GLY A 258 7.92 -5.59 -9.52
C GLY A 258 8.73 -6.33 -8.46
N GLY A 259 8.17 -6.56 -7.28
CA GLY A 259 8.81 -7.31 -6.20
C GLY A 259 8.34 -8.76 -6.17
N GLU A 260 9.15 -9.61 -5.55
CA GLU A 260 8.78 -11.00 -5.27
C GLU A 260 7.71 -11.08 -4.16
N ASN A 261 7.42 -9.97 -3.50
CA ASN A 261 6.59 -9.85 -2.30
C ASN A 261 5.27 -9.12 -2.57
N ALA A 262 4.39 -9.74 -3.32
CA ALA A 262 3.09 -9.20 -3.68
C ALA A 262 2.13 -8.99 -2.47
N GLY A 263 2.39 -9.65 -1.35
CA GLY A 263 1.61 -9.52 -0.12
C GLY A 263 2.07 -8.42 0.84
N SER A 264 3.05 -7.59 0.48
CA SER A 264 3.50 -6.50 1.35
C SER A 264 2.56 -5.29 1.29
N GLY A 265 2.54 -4.47 2.33
CA GLY A 265 1.80 -3.21 2.31
C GLY A 265 0.33 -3.32 2.69
N PHE A 266 0.01 -4.17 3.63
CA PHE A 266 -1.29 -4.20 4.29
C PHE A 266 -1.07 -4.05 5.79
N GLN A 267 -1.97 -3.57 6.53
CA GLN A 267 -2.09 -3.55 7.99
C GLN A 267 -3.00 -2.42 8.45
N ILE A 268 -2.44 -1.24 8.68
CA ILE A 268 -3.13 -0.11 9.27
C ILE A 268 -3.11 1.04 8.26
N ASN A 269 -4.07 1.93 8.43
CA ASN A 269 -4.19 3.12 7.63
C ASN A 269 -2.86 3.90 7.56
N PRO A 270 -2.39 4.32 6.38
CA PRO A 270 -1.15 5.08 6.18
C PRO A 270 -1.04 6.38 6.97
N LYS A 271 -2.15 6.89 7.50
CA LYS A 271 -2.15 8.02 8.46
C LYS A 271 -1.18 7.79 9.63
N TYR A 272 -1.06 6.55 10.07
CA TYR A 272 -0.16 6.16 11.16
C TYR A 272 1.23 5.74 10.67
N GLY A 273 1.50 5.85 9.37
CA GLY A 273 2.71 5.41 8.75
C GLY A 273 2.74 3.91 8.43
N SER A 274 3.88 3.43 7.97
CA SER A 274 4.07 2.00 7.68
C SER A 274 4.18 1.22 8.98
N LEU A 275 3.33 0.22 9.14
CA LEU A 275 3.43 -0.76 10.24
C LEU A 275 3.89 -2.09 9.65
N GLU A 276 5.12 -2.44 9.93
CA GLU A 276 5.72 -3.69 9.48
C GLU A 276 5.73 -4.70 10.61
N PHE A 277 5.15 -5.86 10.34
CA PHE A 277 5.18 -6.99 11.26
C PHE A 277 5.96 -8.13 10.63
N PRO A 278 6.82 -8.81 11.39
CA PRO A 278 7.36 -10.10 10.96
C PRO A 278 6.21 -11.09 10.78
N ASP A 279 6.39 -12.08 9.92
CA ASP A 279 5.44 -13.17 9.69
C ASP A 279 4.04 -12.71 9.22
N ALA A 280 3.98 -11.62 8.44
CA ALA A 280 2.73 -11.18 7.82
C ALA A 280 2.17 -12.22 6.82
N TYR A 281 3.03 -13.03 6.25
CA TYR A 281 2.75 -14.20 5.44
C TYR A 281 3.98 -15.13 5.43
N ASP A 282 3.77 -16.40 5.08
CA ASP A 282 4.87 -17.33 4.84
C ASP A 282 5.37 -17.15 3.41
N GLU A 283 6.57 -16.61 3.25
CA GLU A 283 7.17 -16.33 1.94
C GLU A 283 7.36 -17.59 1.10
N ALA A 284 7.68 -18.72 1.72
CA ALA A 284 7.90 -19.99 1.03
C ALA A 284 6.63 -20.51 0.33
N THR A 285 5.46 -20.21 0.86
CA THR A 285 4.17 -20.63 0.29
C THR A 285 3.47 -19.51 -0.47
N PHE A 286 3.70 -18.26 -0.12
CA PHE A 286 3.04 -17.11 -0.72
C PHE A 286 3.79 -16.52 -1.92
N GLY A 287 5.13 -16.49 -1.92
CA GLY A 287 5.96 -15.96 -3.00
C GLY A 287 5.87 -16.73 -4.33
N PRO A 288 5.89 -18.10 -4.33
CA PRO A 288 5.77 -18.88 -5.57
C PRO A 288 4.40 -18.71 -6.23
N VAL A 289 4.37 -18.58 -7.57
CA VAL A 289 3.14 -18.55 -8.39
C VAL A 289 2.98 -19.85 -9.18
N TRP A 290 1.75 -20.19 -9.55
CA TRP A 290 1.40 -21.50 -10.12
C TRP A 290 0.61 -21.34 -11.42
N SER A 291 1.33 -20.93 -12.49
CA SER A 291 0.77 -20.84 -13.85
C SER A 291 0.41 -22.22 -14.39
N ILE A 292 -0.55 -22.27 -15.31
CA ILE A 292 -0.94 -23.47 -16.06
C ILE A 292 -0.41 -23.48 -17.50
N ILE A 293 0.40 -22.49 -17.84
CA ILE A 293 1.02 -22.30 -19.18
C ILE A 293 2.44 -21.80 -19.02
N ALA A 294 3.28 -22.04 -20.02
CA ALA A 294 4.64 -21.51 -20.09
C ALA A 294 4.66 -19.97 -20.11
N ASN A 295 5.55 -19.38 -19.32
CA ASN A 295 5.70 -17.93 -19.15
C ASN A 295 7.03 -17.45 -19.77
N SER A 296 7.21 -17.64 -21.05
CA SER A 296 8.47 -17.32 -21.74
C SER A 296 8.80 -15.81 -21.82
N ASP A 297 7.88 -14.95 -21.47
CA ASP A 297 7.99 -13.49 -21.46
C ASP A 297 8.25 -12.90 -20.05
N ALA A 298 8.85 -13.69 -19.18
CA ALA A 298 9.12 -13.25 -17.81
C ALA A 298 10.34 -12.30 -17.73
N GLN A 299 10.19 -11.19 -17.02
CA GLN A 299 11.31 -10.33 -16.62
C GLN A 299 12.33 -11.15 -15.80
N GLY A 300 13.62 -10.93 -16.06
CA GLY A 300 14.70 -11.70 -15.44
C GLY A 300 15.01 -13.03 -16.15
N GLY A 301 14.26 -13.37 -17.21
CA GLY A 301 14.56 -14.46 -18.14
C GLY A 301 14.46 -15.85 -17.53
N ALA A 302 15.26 -16.78 -18.04
CA ALA A 302 15.20 -18.19 -17.67
C ALA A 302 15.37 -18.47 -16.17
N LYS A 303 16.04 -17.59 -15.41
CA LYS A 303 16.20 -17.72 -13.95
C LYS A 303 14.88 -17.60 -13.19
N ARG A 304 13.87 -16.99 -13.79
CA ARG A 304 12.53 -16.83 -13.23
C ARG A 304 11.59 -17.98 -13.57
N LEU A 305 12.07 -18.95 -14.34
CA LEU A 305 11.26 -20.08 -14.81
C LEU A 305 11.64 -21.38 -14.10
N ARG A 306 10.63 -22.20 -13.85
CA ARG A 306 10.80 -23.60 -13.45
C ARG A 306 11.20 -24.46 -14.67
N PRO A 307 11.59 -25.72 -14.45
CA PRO A 307 11.89 -26.64 -15.55
C PRO A 307 10.73 -26.85 -16.54
N ASP A 308 9.48 -26.67 -16.09
CA ASP A 308 8.27 -26.72 -16.91
C ASP A 308 7.95 -25.40 -17.62
N SER A 309 8.87 -24.45 -17.60
CA SER A 309 8.74 -23.08 -18.15
C SER A 309 7.68 -22.20 -17.50
N THR A 310 7.13 -22.59 -16.35
CA THR A 310 6.23 -21.70 -15.59
C THR A 310 7.02 -20.72 -14.73
N LEU A 311 6.42 -19.55 -14.46
CA LEU A 311 6.98 -18.53 -13.58
C LEU A 311 7.11 -19.07 -12.15
N ASN A 312 8.25 -18.84 -11.50
CA ASN A 312 8.52 -19.38 -10.16
C ASN A 312 8.01 -18.47 -9.02
N HIS A 313 8.03 -17.16 -9.19
CA HIS A 313 7.62 -16.16 -8.19
C HIS A 313 6.88 -14.99 -8.84
N PHE A 314 6.19 -14.19 -8.06
CA PHE A 314 5.62 -12.93 -8.52
C PHE A 314 6.67 -12.04 -9.19
N THR A 315 6.31 -11.36 -10.26
CA THR A 315 7.13 -10.34 -10.93
C THR A 315 6.39 -9.03 -11.12
N ALA A 316 5.06 -9.08 -11.25
CA ALA A 316 4.21 -7.96 -11.58
C ALA A 316 2.92 -7.97 -10.75
N GLY A 317 2.99 -8.44 -9.49
CA GLY A 317 1.83 -8.47 -8.59
C GLY A 317 1.17 -7.09 -8.50
N CYS A 318 -0.12 -7.01 -8.87
CA CYS A 318 -0.83 -5.74 -9.04
C CYS A 318 -2.34 -5.90 -8.88
N GLY A 319 -3.07 -4.78 -8.99
CA GLY A 319 -4.52 -4.74 -9.16
C GLY A 319 -5.32 -5.50 -8.12
N GLN A 320 -4.87 -5.42 -6.87
CA GLN A 320 -5.47 -6.16 -5.78
C GLN A 320 -6.82 -5.60 -5.36
N SER A 321 -7.67 -6.49 -4.85
CA SER A 321 -8.90 -6.13 -4.17
C SER A 321 -9.16 -7.00 -2.95
N ILE A 322 -10.01 -6.51 -2.05
CA ILE A 322 -10.68 -7.33 -1.04
C ILE A 322 -12.08 -7.60 -1.56
N TYR A 323 -12.43 -8.89 -1.71
CA TYR A 323 -13.79 -9.20 -2.11
C TYR A 323 -14.76 -8.90 -0.98
N ARG A 324 -15.72 -8.02 -1.25
CA ARG A 324 -16.73 -7.55 -0.29
C ARG A 324 -18.15 -7.67 -0.83
N GLY A 325 -18.35 -8.50 -1.86
CA GLY A 325 -19.64 -8.80 -2.45
C GLY A 325 -20.45 -9.81 -1.64
N ASP A 326 -21.63 -10.13 -2.13
CA ASP A 326 -22.60 -11.04 -1.48
C ASP A 326 -23.11 -12.15 -2.42
N LYS A 327 -22.51 -12.29 -3.60
CA LYS A 327 -22.94 -13.28 -4.60
C LYS A 327 -21.94 -14.40 -4.86
N LEU A 328 -20.80 -14.38 -4.22
CA LEU A 328 -19.86 -15.49 -4.15
C LEU A 328 -19.90 -16.10 -2.75
N PRO A 329 -19.36 -17.31 -2.54
CA PRO A 329 -19.39 -18.00 -1.26
C PRO A 329 -18.88 -17.14 -0.11
N ALA A 330 -19.51 -17.28 1.06
CA ALA A 330 -19.24 -16.44 2.22
C ALA A 330 -17.78 -16.54 2.72
N ASP A 331 -17.10 -17.66 2.47
CA ASP A 331 -15.68 -17.84 2.84
C ASP A 331 -14.70 -17.04 1.96
N LEU A 332 -15.19 -16.44 0.87
CA LEU A 332 -14.42 -15.52 0.03
C LEU A 332 -14.50 -14.07 0.56
N VAL A 333 -15.55 -13.74 1.31
CA VAL A 333 -15.78 -12.38 1.79
C VAL A 333 -14.66 -11.95 2.75
N GLY A 334 -13.95 -10.89 2.40
CA GLY A 334 -12.80 -10.38 3.15
C GLY A 334 -11.45 -10.93 2.67
N ASP A 335 -11.43 -11.88 1.73
CA ASP A 335 -10.18 -12.40 1.18
C ASP A 335 -9.53 -11.41 0.21
N TYR A 336 -8.20 -11.44 0.21
CA TYR A 336 -7.33 -10.62 -0.63
C TYR A 336 -7.10 -11.31 -1.97
N LEU A 337 -7.38 -10.58 -3.04
CA LEU A 337 -7.19 -11.02 -4.41
C LEU A 337 -6.08 -10.17 -5.04
N ILE A 338 -5.15 -10.82 -5.74
CA ILE A 338 -4.05 -10.14 -6.41
C ILE A 338 -3.80 -10.72 -7.80
N CYS A 339 -3.66 -9.85 -8.77
CA CYS A 339 -3.32 -10.19 -10.15
C CYS A 339 -1.82 -10.40 -10.32
N GLU A 340 -1.45 -11.34 -11.18
CA GLU A 340 -0.09 -11.50 -11.69
C GLU A 340 -0.17 -11.71 -13.20
N PRO A 341 -0.05 -10.64 -13.99
CA PRO A 341 -0.29 -10.69 -15.44
C PRO A 341 0.75 -11.51 -16.21
N VAL A 342 1.98 -11.65 -15.71
CA VAL A 342 3.01 -12.48 -16.36
C VAL A 342 2.73 -13.96 -16.14
N ALA A 343 2.19 -14.32 -14.98
CA ALA A 343 1.77 -15.71 -14.69
C ALA A 343 0.37 -16.05 -15.22
N ARG A 344 -0.41 -15.10 -15.70
CA ARG A 344 -1.81 -15.26 -16.17
C ARG A 344 -2.71 -15.82 -15.08
N ILE A 345 -2.62 -15.23 -13.86
CA ILE A 345 -3.36 -15.71 -12.69
C ILE A 345 -3.96 -14.58 -11.88
N VAL A 346 -4.98 -14.96 -11.09
CA VAL A 346 -5.42 -14.18 -9.92
C VAL A 346 -5.30 -15.08 -8.68
N ARG A 347 -4.49 -14.65 -7.70
CA ARG A 347 -4.35 -15.34 -6.42
C ARG A 347 -5.45 -14.95 -5.46
N ARG A 348 -5.93 -15.92 -4.67
CA ARG A 348 -6.75 -15.70 -3.49
C ARG A 348 -5.93 -15.99 -2.24
N ALA A 349 -5.81 -15.00 -1.36
CA ALA A 349 -5.22 -15.16 -0.04
C ALA A 349 -6.27 -14.85 1.03
N ARG A 350 -6.39 -15.73 2.01
CA ARG A 350 -7.23 -15.49 3.17
C ARG A 350 -6.60 -14.42 4.04
N VAL A 351 -7.40 -13.42 4.39
CA VAL A 351 -7.01 -12.40 5.37
C VAL A 351 -7.43 -12.89 6.75
N VAL A 352 -6.47 -13.19 7.60
CA VAL A 352 -6.71 -13.61 8.98
C VAL A 352 -6.18 -12.58 9.95
N ASN A 353 -6.92 -12.36 11.03
CA ASN A 353 -6.47 -11.53 12.13
C ASN A 353 -6.11 -12.42 13.31
N ARG A 354 -4.86 -12.35 13.74
CA ARG A 354 -4.37 -13.06 14.92
C ARG A 354 -3.77 -12.07 15.90
N ARG A 355 -4.48 -11.87 17.00
CA ARG A 355 -4.05 -10.98 18.08
C ARG A 355 -3.72 -9.56 17.60
N GLY A 356 -4.60 -8.97 16.76
CA GLY A 356 -4.43 -7.63 16.21
C GLY A 356 -3.42 -7.51 15.06
N LYS A 357 -2.83 -8.63 14.62
CA LYS A 357 -1.97 -8.71 13.45
C LYS A 357 -2.73 -9.28 12.26
N THR A 358 -2.75 -8.56 11.16
CA THR A 358 -3.27 -9.07 9.89
C THR A 358 -2.22 -9.96 9.23
N GLN A 359 -2.63 -11.14 8.78
CA GLN A 359 -1.78 -12.09 8.07
C GLN A 359 -2.49 -12.55 6.79
N LEU A 360 -1.70 -12.93 5.78
CA LEU A 360 -2.18 -13.53 4.54
C LEU A 360 -1.82 -15.00 4.49
N GLU A 361 -2.81 -15.83 4.17
CA GLU A 361 -2.62 -17.28 4.00
C GLU A 361 -3.07 -17.69 2.60
N ASN A 362 -2.21 -18.42 1.88
CA ASN A 362 -2.59 -18.97 0.58
C ASN A 362 -3.72 -19.98 0.73
N VAL A 363 -4.81 -19.79 -0.02
CA VAL A 363 -5.97 -20.70 0.08
C VAL A 363 -5.71 -22.01 -0.66
N TYR A 364 -4.99 -21.95 -1.76
CA TYR A 364 -4.74 -23.12 -2.62
C TYR A 364 -3.26 -23.51 -2.58
N GLN A 365 -2.99 -24.81 -2.47
CA GLN A 365 -1.62 -25.31 -2.46
C GLN A 365 -1.17 -25.65 -3.87
N GLN A 366 -0.10 -24.93 -4.35
CA GLN A 366 0.47 -25.14 -5.69
C GLN A 366 -0.56 -24.99 -6.83
N GLN A 367 -1.53 -24.11 -6.65
CA GLN A 367 -2.57 -23.73 -7.60
C GLN A 367 -3.00 -22.29 -7.33
N GLU A 368 -3.70 -21.70 -8.28
CA GLU A 368 -4.21 -20.34 -8.17
C GLU A 368 -5.74 -20.31 -8.24
N PHE A 369 -6.35 -19.28 -7.69
CA PHE A 369 -7.81 -19.15 -7.69
C PHE A 369 -8.39 -19.06 -9.10
N ILE A 370 -7.79 -18.20 -9.93
CA ILE A 370 -8.10 -18.09 -11.35
C ILE A 370 -6.78 -18.23 -12.10
N ALA A 371 -6.74 -19.10 -13.11
CA ALA A 371 -5.61 -19.24 -14.02
C ALA A 371 -6.14 -19.37 -15.44
N SER A 372 -5.37 -18.93 -16.44
CA SER A 372 -5.76 -19.09 -17.84
C SER A 372 -4.65 -19.71 -18.67
N SER A 373 -5.04 -20.55 -19.61
CA SER A 373 -4.18 -21.05 -20.67
C SER A 373 -4.16 -20.15 -21.92
N ASP A 374 -4.93 -19.05 -21.92
CA ASP A 374 -4.78 -17.99 -22.91
C ASP A 374 -3.47 -17.24 -22.65
N TYR A 375 -2.55 -17.30 -23.62
CA TYR A 375 -1.24 -16.67 -23.50
C TYR A 375 -1.31 -15.16 -23.30
N TYR A 376 -2.36 -14.53 -23.75
CA TYR A 376 -2.58 -13.08 -23.72
C TYR A 376 -3.44 -12.60 -22.56
N PHE A 377 -3.94 -13.50 -21.73
CA PHE A 377 -4.64 -13.11 -20.50
C PHE A 377 -3.71 -12.32 -19.57
N ARG A 378 -4.03 -11.03 -19.34
CA ARG A 378 -3.25 -10.11 -18.52
C ARG A 378 -4.15 -9.45 -17.48
N PRO A 379 -4.46 -10.16 -16.39
CA PRO A 379 -5.25 -9.55 -15.32
C PRO A 379 -4.42 -8.44 -14.66
N VAL A 380 -4.94 -7.21 -14.64
CA VAL A 380 -4.27 -6.03 -14.11
C VAL A 380 -5.03 -5.36 -12.97
N ASN A 381 -6.31 -5.69 -12.79
CA ASN A 381 -7.12 -5.24 -11.67
C ASN A 381 -8.28 -6.19 -11.39
N THR A 382 -8.74 -6.19 -10.13
CA THR A 382 -9.98 -6.86 -9.72
C THR A 382 -10.86 -5.92 -8.92
N TYR A 383 -12.19 -6.13 -8.96
CA TYR A 383 -13.16 -5.29 -8.27
C TYR A 383 -14.38 -6.09 -7.81
N THR A 384 -14.95 -5.74 -6.66
CA THR A 384 -16.32 -6.15 -6.32
C THR A 384 -17.29 -5.26 -7.09
N GLY A 385 -18.12 -5.86 -7.93
CA GLY A 385 -19.13 -5.13 -8.72
C GLY A 385 -20.39 -4.79 -7.93
N PRO A 386 -21.25 -3.91 -8.48
CA PRO A 386 -22.54 -3.56 -7.88
C PRO A 386 -23.50 -4.76 -7.77
N ASP A 387 -23.37 -5.72 -8.65
CA ASP A 387 -24.13 -6.98 -8.69
C ASP A 387 -23.62 -8.02 -7.68
N GLY A 388 -22.61 -7.68 -6.88
CA GLY A 388 -22.04 -8.55 -5.86
C GLY A 388 -21.04 -9.58 -6.37
N SER A 389 -20.74 -9.62 -7.67
CA SER A 389 -19.76 -10.53 -8.29
C SER A 389 -18.34 -9.95 -8.25
N LEU A 390 -17.35 -10.75 -8.63
CA LEU A 390 -15.96 -10.34 -8.79
C LEU A 390 -15.66 -10.08 -10.26
N TYR A 391 -15.16 -8.88 -10.56
CA TYR A 391 -14.75 -8.46 -11.90
C TYR A 391 -13.25 -8.47 -12.05
N ILE A 392 -12.76 -8.84 -13.22
CA ILE A 392 -11.35 -8.90 -13.58
C ILE A 392 -11.12 -8.07 -14.85
N VAL A 393 -10.20 -7.14 -14.77
CA VAL A 393 -9.74 -6.32 -15.89
C VAL A 393 -8.61 -7.04 -16.58
N ASP A 394 -8.77 -7.38 -17.83
CA ASP A 394 -7.81 -8.11 -18.67
C ASP A 394 -7.38 -7.22 -19.84
N MET A 395 -6.13 -6.75 -19.81
CA MET A 395 -5.58 -6.00 -20.96
C MET A 395 -5.49 -6.86 -22.22
N ASN A 396 -5.44 -8.17 -22.11
CA ASN A 396 -5.33 -9.14 -23.18
C ASN A 396 -4.33 -8.74 -24.26
N ARG A 397 -3.05 -8.67 -23.89
CA ARG A 397 -2.01 -8.15 -24.78
C ARG A 397 -0.71 -8.96 -24.73
N GLY A 398 0.14 -8.75 -25.74
CA GLY A 398 1.40 -9.47 -25.87
C GLY A 398 2.48 -8.94 -24.93
N ILE A 399 2.79 -7.66 -24.97
CA ILE A 399 3.78 -7.03 -24.08
C ILE A 399 3.07 -6.48 -22.86
N ILE A 400 3.55 -6.84 -21.66
CA ILE A 400 3.02 -6.39 -20.36
C ILE A 400 4.12 -5.78 -19.49
N GLN A 401 5.33 -5.68 -19.97
CA GLN A 401 6.46 -5.12 -19.22
C GLN A 401 7.03 -3.91 -19.94
N GLU A 402 7.29 -2.86 -19.18
CA GLU A 402 7.78 -1.57 -19.68
C GLU A 402 9.15 -1.66 -20.37
N SER A 403 9.42 -0.72 -21.26
CA SER A 403 10.59 -0.64 -22.14
C SER A 403 11.94 -0.77 -21.42
N GLN A 404 12.05 -0.26 -20.19
CA GLN A 404 13.30 -0.42 -19.42
C GLN A 404 13.65 -1.89 -19.14
N TRP A 405 12.67 -2.80 -19.18
CA TRP A 405 12.82 -4.23 -18.96
C TRP A 405 12.99 -5.00 -20.28
N THR A 406 12.72 -4.34 -21.41
CA THR A 406 12.79 -4.94 -22.75
C THR A 406 13.93 -4.37 -23.62
N PRO A 407 15.13 -4.03 -23.08
CA PRO A 407 16.19 -3.48 -23.89
C PRO A 407 16.67 -4.48 -24.95
N LYS A 408 17.14 -3.97 -26.09
CA LYS A 408 17.70 -4.78 -27.17
C LYS A 408 18.79 -5.74 -26.67
N GLY A 409 18.70 -7.01 -27.05
CA GLY A 409 19.60 -8.06 -26.59
C GLY A 409 19.22 -8.70 -25.24
N SER A 410 18.19 -8.21 -24.54
CA SER A 410 17.68 -8.89 -23.34
C SER A 410 16.92 -10.17 -23.70
N TRP A 411 16.82 -11.08 -22.73
CA TRP A 411 16.03 -12.31 -22.87
C TRP A 411 14.60 -12.02 -23.33
N ILE A 412 13.92 -11.13 -22.64
CA ILE A 412 12.51 -10.83 -22.92
C ILE A 412 12.34 -10.19 -24.30
N ARG A 413 13.27 -9.31 -24.73
CA ARG A 413 13.23 -8.72 -26.07
C ARG A 413 13.29 -9.81 -27.14
N GLY A 414 14.18 -10.78 -26.99
CA GLY A 414 14.27 -11.92 -27.92
C GLY A 414 13.01 -12.79 -27.92
N GLN A 415 12.29 -12.90 -26.80
CA GLN A 415 11.00 -13.61 -26.77
C GLN A 415 9.90 -12.79 -27.48
N ILE A 416 9.82 -11.47 -27.22
CA ILE A 416 8.88 -10.57 -27.90
C ILE A 416 9.01 -10.66 -29.41
N GLU A 417 10.22 -10.54 -29.92
CA GLU A 417 10.52 -10.60 -31.35
C GLU A 417 10.22 -11.97 -31.95
N ARG A 418 10.71 -13.06 -31.31
CA ARG A 418 10.51 -14.44 -31.79
C ARG A 418 9.05 -14.85 -31.83
N MET A 419 8.22 -14.37 -30.90
CA MET A 419 6.83 -14.76 -30.75
C MET A 419 5.85 -13.73 -31.36
N GLY A 420 6.35 -12.61 -31.88
CA GLY A 420 5.52 -11.54 -32.49
C GLY A 420 4.56 -10.87 -31.51
N LEU A 421 4.97 -10.73 -30.25
CA LEU A 421 4.06 -10.25 -29.18
C LEU A 421 3.59 -8.81 -29.39
N GLU A 422 4.33 -7.97 -30.11
CA GLU A 422 3.96 -6.59 -30.45
C GLU A 422 2.67 -6.49 -31.28
N GLN A 423 2.30 -7.56 -31.99
CA GLN A 423 1.14 -7.57 -32.86
C GLN A 423 -0.16 -7.79 -32.11
N HIS A 424 -0.10 -8.31 -30.86
CA HIS A 424 -1.28 -8.62 -30.07
C HIS A 424 -1.59 -7.45 -29.11
N LYS A 425 -2.45 -6.54 -29.53
CA LYS A 425 -2.90 -5.35 -28.80
C LYS A 425 -4.33 -5.00 -29.20
N GLN A 426 -4.97 -4.11 -28.42
CA GLN A 426 -6.34 -3.63 -28.62
C GLN A 426 -7.41 -4.74 -28.55
N ARG A 427 -7.20 -5.73 -27.70
CA ARG A 427 -8.08 -6.92 -27.53
C ARG A 427 -8.54 -7.10 -26.09
N GLY A 428 -8.58 -6.01 -25.33
CA GLY A 428 -8.93 -6.03 -23.93
C GLY A 428 -10.32 -6.58 -23.63
N ARG A 429 -10.46 -7.13 -22.43
CA ARG A 429 -11.68 -7.80 -21.97
C ARG A 429 -11.96 -7.49 -20.51
N ILE A 430 -13.23 -7.55 -20.16
CA ILE A 430 -13.69 -7.52 -18.78
C ILE A 430 -14.42 -8.82 -18.51
N TRP A 431 -13.94 -9.54 -17.51
CA TRP A 431 -14.50 -10.80 -17.07
C TRP A 431 -15.21 -10.64 -15.74
N ARG A 432 -16.17 -11.52 -15.48
CA ARG A 432 -16.87 -11.64 -14.21
C ARG A 432 -16.80 -13.09 -13.74
N LEU A 433 -16.41 -13.28 -12.47
CA LEU A 433 -16.50 -14.58 -11.79
C LEU A 433 -17.85 -14.63 -11.05
N VAL A 434 -18.61 -15.67 -11.28
CA VAL A 434 -19.90 -15.92 -10.65
C VAL A 434 -19.96 -17.30 -10.01
N GLN A 435 -20.83 -17.46 -9.02
CA GLN A 435 -21.11 -18.75 -8.38
C GLN A 435 -22.22 -19.48 -9.13
N ASP A 436 -22.03 -20.78 -9.37
CA ASP A 436 -23.02 -21.62 -10.05
C ASP A 436 -24.36 -21.59 -9.31
N GLY A 437 -25.43 -21.34 -10.06
CA GLY A 437 -26.78 -21.28 -9.53
C GLY A 437 -27.16 -20.01 -8.75
N VAL A 438 -26.24 -19.07 -8.58
CA VAL A 438 -26.50 -17.77 -7.94
C VAL A 438 -26.67 -16.69 -9.01
N LYS A 439 -27.79 -15.97 -8.93
CA LYS A 439 -28.02 -14.83 -9.83
C LYS A 439 -27.29 -13.59 -9.31
N PRO A 440 -26.66 -12.81 -10.22
CA PRO A 440 -26.14 -11.50 -9.88
C PRO A 440 -27.19 -10.58 -9.24
N GLY A 441 -26.73 -9.62 -8.46
CA GLY A 441 -27.61 -8.63 -7.81
C GLY A 441 -28.23 -7.66 -8.81
N PRO A 442 -29.18 -6.82 -8.34
CA PRO A 442 -29.87 -5.86 -9.19
C PRO A 442 -28.95 -4.71 -9.63
N LYS A 443 -29.29 -4.09 -10.74
CA LYS A 443 -28.67 -2.83 -11.16
C LYS A 443 -28.97 -1.73 -10.13
N PRO A 444 -27.96 -0.96 -9.68
CA PRO A 444 -28.16 0.11 -8.72
C PRO A 444 -28.80 1.35 -9.34
N ASN A 445 -29.40 2.19 -8.48
CA ASN A 445 -29.98 3.48 -8.86
C ASN A 445 -29.70 4.59 -7.81
N LEU A 446 -28.56 4.47 -7.11
CA LEU A 446 -28.25 5.29 -5.93
C LEU A 446 -28.24 6.81 -6.23
N LEU A 447 -27.93 7.22 -7.45
CA LEU A 447 -27.93 8.65 -7.82
C LEU A 447 -29.32 9.28 -7.78
N ASN A 448 -30.38 8.48 -7.97
CA ASN A 448 -31.77 8.95 -7.99
C ASN A 448 -32.53 8.63 -6.69
N GLU A 449 -31.93 7.86 -5.76
CA GLU A 449 -32.57 7.50 -4.51
C GLU A 449 -32.63 8.65 -3.52
N SER A 450 -33.69 8.68 -2.70
CA SER A 450 -33.82 9.62 -1.59
C SER A 450 -32.78 9.35 -0.50
N PRO A 451 -32.43 10.31 0.34
CA PRO A 451 -31.51 10.12 1.46
C PRO A 451 -31.92 8.97 2.40
N ALA A 452 -33.21 8.78 2.64
CA ALA A 452 -33.72 7.68 3.47
C ALA A 452 -33.49 6.29 2.82
N GLN A 453 -33.62 6.17 1.48
CA GLN A 453 -33.29 4.94 0.76
C GLN A 453 -31.79 4.65 0.83
N LEU A 454 -30.94 5.68 0.68
CA LEU A 454 -29.48 5.55 0.82
C LEU A 454 -29.11 5.07 2.22
N VAL A 455 -29.74 5.58 3.28
CA VAL A 455 -29.53 5.11 4.67
C VAL A 455 -29.80 3.60 4.79
N ALA A 456 -30.85 3.08 4.12
CA ALA A 456 -31.17 1.66 4.15
C ALA A 456 -30.04 0.79 3.58
N HIS A 457 -29.30 1.29 2.58
CA HIS A 457 -28.17 0.56 1.99
C HIS A 457 -26.93 0.48 2.90
N LEU A 458 -26.83 1.26 3.98
CA LEU A 458 -25.75 1.08 4.97
C LEU A 458 -25.79 -0.29 5.67
N ASN A 459 -26.93 -0.99 5.62
CA ASN A 459 -27.08 -2.36 6.14
C ASN A 459 -27.06 -3.42 5.04
N HIS A 460 -26.68 -3.09 3.81
CA HIS A 460 -26.61 -4.03 2.69
C HIS A 460 -25.47 -5.04 2.89
N PRO A 461 -25.63 -6.34 2.55
CA PRO A 461 -24.56 -7.34 2.69
C PRO A 461 -23.34 -7.03 1.83
N SER A 462 -23.50 -6.51 0.61
CA SER A 462 -22.38 -6.12 -0.25
C SER A 462 -21.73 -4.80 0.20
N GLY A 463 -20.39 -4.81 0.30
CA GLY A 463 -19.60 -3.63 0.61
C GLY A 463 -19.74 -2.53 -0.44
N TRP A 464 -19.86 -2.89 -1.72
CA TRP A 464 -20.06 -1.91 -2.78
C TRP A 464 -21.27 -0.98 -2.51
N TRP A 465 -22.39 -1.54 -2.07
CA TRP A 465 -23.59 -0.79 -1.76
C TRP A 465 -23.42 0.10 -0.53
N ARG A 466 -22.81 -0.43 0.54
CA ARG A 466 -22.58 0.34 1.76
C ARG A 466 -21.67 1.54 1.51
N ASP A 467 -20.54 1.34 0.80
CA ASP A 467 -19.57 2.39 0.49
C ASP A 467 -20.17 3.49 -0.38
N ASN A 468 -20.90 3.09 -1.43
CA ASN A 468 -21.53 4.05 -2.34
C ASN A 468 -22.68 4.80 -1.66
N ALA A 469 -23.47 4.15 -0.81
CA ALA A 469 -24.51 4.82 -0.02
C ALA A 469 -23.89 5.86 0.94
N GLN A 470 -22.86 5.49 1.71
CA GLN A 470 -22.10 6.42 2.55
C GLN A 470 -21.57 7.61 1.74
N ARG A 471 -20.91 7.34 0.62
CA ARG A 471 -20.36 8.37 -0.28
C ARG A 471 -21.45 9.31 -0.81
N GLN A 472 -22.58 8.77 -1.29
CA GLN A 472 -23.69 9.59 -1.80
C GLN A 472 -24.29 10.48 -0.70
N LEU A 473 -24.49 9.97 0.50
CA LEU A 473 -24.99 10.74 1.64
C LEU A 473 -24.07 11.92 1.98
N ILE A 474 -22.76 11.68 1.98
CA ILE A 474 -21.75 12.70 2.28
C ILE A 474 -21.64 13.74 1.16
N VAL A 475 -21.60 13.29 -0.09
CA VAL A 475 -21.48 14.19 -1.25
C VAL A 475 -22.70 15.11 -1.38
N ARG A 476 -23.90 14.60 -1.09
CA ARG A 476 -25.13 15.42 -1.08
C ARG A 476 -25.23 16.36 0.13
N GLY A 477 -24.54 16.04 1.24
CA GLY A 477 -24.53 16.86 2.43
C GLY A 477 -25.89 16.99 3.14
N ASP A 478 -26.84 16.08 2.86
CA ASP A 478 -28.19 16.16 3.44
C ASP A 478 -28.19 15.69 4.90
N ARG A 479 -28.30 16.66 5.81
CA ARG A 479 -28.29 16.42 7.26
C ARG A 479 -29.62 15.92 7.83
N SER A 480 -30.69 15.81 7.01
CA SER A 480 -31.99 15.28 7.45
C SER A 480 -31.89 13.83 7.94
N VAL A 481 -30.87 13.09 7.47
CA VAL A 481 -30.61 11.71 7.86
C VAL A 481 -29.89 11.54 9.21
N VAL A 482 -29.40 12.61 9.82
CA VAL A 482 -28.60 12.55 11.05
C VAL A 482 -29.31 11.82 12.20
N PRO A 483 -30.63 12.03 12.48
CA PRO A 483 -31.33 11.29 13.53
C PRO A 483 -31.35 9.76 13.26
N ALA A 484 -31.58 9.35 12.01
CA ALA A 484 -31.56 7.95 11.62
C ALA A 484 -30.18 7.32 11.76
N LEU A 485 -29.14 8.03 11.33
CA LEU A 485 -27.74 7.59 11.47
C LEU A 485 -27.32 7.43 12.94
N LYS A 486 -27.69 8.35 13.82
CA LYS A 486 -27.44 8.23 15.27
C LYS A 486 -28.15 7.02 15.88
N ALA A 487 -29.39 6.76 15.48
CA ALA A 487 -30.13 5.58 15.90
C ALA A 487 -29.42 4.30 15.45
N ILE A 488 -29.01 4.22 14.19
CA ILE A 488 -28.26 3.07 13.63
C ILE A 488 -26.94 2.87 14.38
N ALA A 489 -26.16 3.93 14.58
CA ALA A 489 -24.91 3.89 15.33
C ALA A 489 -25.10 3.38 16.76
N ALA A 490 -26.23 3.65 17.37
CA ALA A 490 -26.65 3.18 18.69
C ALA A 490 -27.22 1.74 18.70
N GLY A 491 -27.19 1.02 17.57
CA GLY A 491 -27.78 -0.33 17.44
C GLY A 491 -29.30 -0.34 17.36
N GLN A 492 -29.97 0.80 17.21
CA GLN A 492 -31.40 0.93 17.02
C GLN A 492 -31.76 0.87 15.53
N ASN A 493 -33.02 0.62 15.21
CA ASN A 493 -33.46 0.38 13.82
C ASN A 493 -33.17 1.56 12.90
N GLY A 494 -33.37 2.81 13.29
CA GLY A 494 -33.07 4.00 12.49
C GLY A 494 -33.75 4.05 11.11
N GLY A 495 -34.86 3.34 10.92
CA GLY A 495 -35.55 3.24 9.62
C GLY A 495 -35.11 2.06 8.76
N LEU A 496 -34.22 1.20 9.23
CA LEU A 496 -33.82 -0.03 8.55
C LEU A 496 -34.92 -1.10 8.61
N ALA A 497 -34.99 -1.95 7.61
CA ALA A 497 -35.93 -3.10 7.62
C ALA A 497 -35.57 -4.16 8.67
N GLN A 498 -34.31 -4.24 9.07
CA GLN A 498 -33.78 -5.21 10.03
C GLN A 498 -32.88 -4.51 11.06
N LYS A 499 -32.56 -5.20 12.18
CA LYS A 499 -31.59 -4.71 13.16
C LYS A 499 -30.26 -4.38 12.45
N PRO A 500 -29.61 -3.22 12.76
CA PRO A 500 -28.35 -2.86 12.14
C PRO A 500 -27.24 -3.87 12.51
N THR A 501 -26.54 -4.32 11.49
CA THR A 501 -25.31 -5.12 11.65
C THR A 501 -24.20 -4.26 12.24
N ALA A 502 -23.10 -4.88 12.70
CA ALA A 502 -21.90 -4.15 13.10
C ALA A 502 -21.37 -3.25 11.95
N LEU A 503 -21.39 -3.75 10.72
CA LEU A 503 -20.98 -2.97 9.55
C LEU A 503 -21.90 -1.76 9.31
N ALA A 504 -23.22 -1.91 9.49
CA ALA A 504 -24.14 -0.77 9.37
C ALA A 504 -23.84 0.31 10.42
N ARG A 505 -23.56 -0.10 11.67
CA ARG A 505 -23.18 0.82 12.75
C ARG A 505 -21.87 1.57 12.43
N ILE A 506 -20.88 0.86 11.89
CA ILE A 506 -19.59 1.44 11.43
C ILE A 506 -19.82 2.47 10.31
N HIS A 507 -20.58 2.10 9.29
CA HIS A 507 -20.90 3.02 8.19
C HIS A 507 -21.72 4.23 8.67
N ALA A 508 -22.65 4.05 9.61
CA ALA A 508 -23.40 5.16 10.19
C ALA A 508 -22.49 6.13 10.95
N LEU A 509 -21.53 5.62 11.74
CA LEU A 509 -20.53 6.45 12.44
C LEU A 509 -19.69 7.26 11.46
N TRP A 510 -19.18 6.63 10.41
CA TRP A 510 -18.39 7.32 9.40
C TRP A 510 -19.22 8.27 8.53
N THR A 511 -20.50 7.97 8.29
CA THR A 511 -21.40 8.91 7.59
C THR A 511 -21.66 10.14 8.45
N LEU A 512 -21.87 9.97 9.76
CA LEU A 512 -21.99 11.09 10.71
C LEU A 512 -20.72 11.95 10.75
N GLU A 513 -19.54 11.31 10.73
CA GLU A 513 -18.25 12.03 10.65
C GLU A 513 -18.16 12.82 9.34
N GLY A 514 -18.46 12.20 8.21
CA GLY A 514 -18.41 12.84 6.89
C GLY A 514 -19.40 13.99 6.73
N LEU A 515 -20.55 13.94 7.41
CA LEU A 515 -21.53 15.00 7.48
C LEU A 515 -21.21 16.05 8.56
N GLU A 516 -20.08 15.94 9.26
CA GLU A 516 -19.70 16.81 10.39
C GLU A 516 -20.82 16.85 11.46
N ALA A 517 -21.48 15.71 11.69
CA ALA A 517 -22.61 15.55 12.60
C ALA A 517 -22.35 14.57 13.74
N ILE A 518 -21.13 14.05 13.85
CA ILE A 518 -20.70 13.20 14.95
C ILE A 518 -20.53 14.03 16.22
N ASP A 519 -20.94 13.51 17.37
CA ASP A 519 -20.79 14.15 18.66
C ASP A 519 -20.25 13.20 19.74
N ALA A 520 -19.81 13.79 20.87
CA ALA A 520 -19.24 13.04 21.98
C ALA A 520 -20.23 12.02 22.59
N ALA A 521 -21.53 12.30 22.58
CA ALA A 521 -22.55 11.39 23.11
C ALA A 521 -22.65 10.12 22.25
N THR A 522 -22.68 10.29 20.92
CA THR A 522 -22.68 9.17 19.95
C THR A 522 -21.41 8.33 20.09
N LEU A 523 -20.24 8.98 20.20
CA LEU A 523 -18.97 8.29 20.39
C LEU A 523 -18.91 7.54 21.72
N SER A 524 -19.38 8.19 22.82
CA SER A 524 -19.44 7.58 24.15
C SER A 524 -20.27 6.28 24.17
N GLN A 525 -21.33 6.24 23.37
CA GLN A 525 -22.16 5.03 23.23
C GLN A 525 -21.43 3.98 22.40
N ALA A 526 -20.85 4.36 21.27
CA ALA A 526 -20.14 3.44 20.38
C ALA A 526 -18.87 2.83 21.01
N LEU A 527 -18.19 3.55 21.92
CA LEU A 527 -17.07 3.02 22.72
C LEU A 527 -17.46 1.86 23.65
N LYS A 528 -18.77 1.66 23.90
CA LYS A 528 -19.32 0.58 24.73
C LYS A 528 -20.04 -0.50 23.91
N ASP A 529 -19.96 -0.45 22.59
CA ASP A 529 -20.64 -1.40 21.71
C ASP A 529 -20.18 -2.84 22.00
N GLU A 530 -21.08 -3.79 21.83
CA GLU A 530 -20.78 -5.22 21.97
C GLU A 530 -19.74 -5.72 20.95
N ASP A 531 -19.78 -5.14 19.73
CA ASP A 531 -18.86 -5.51 18.64
C ASP A 531 -17.53 -4.75 18.75
N PRO A 532 -16.39 -5.47 18.77
CA PRO A 532 -15.08 -4.83 18.91
C PRO A 532 -14.73 -3.92 17.73
N GLN A 533 -15.22 -4.17 16.52
CA GLN A 533 -14.90 -3.33 15.37
C GLN A 533 -15.66 -2.00 15.41
N VAL A 534 -16.84 -1.97 16.02
CA VAL A 534 -17.56 -0.72 16.31
C VAL A 534 -16.80 0.09 17.38
N ARG A 535 -16.35 -0.56 18.47
CA ARG A 535 -15.52 0.12 19.49
C ARG A 535 -14.20 0.65 18.88
N ARG A 536 -13.52 -0.16 18.05
CA ARG A 536 -12.31 0.24 17.33
C ARG A 536 -12.57 1.49 16.46
N THR A 537 -13.67 1.48 15.73
CA THR A 537 -14.09 2.62 14.88
C THR A 537 -14.36 3.86 15.71
N ALA A 538 -15.04 3.72 16.85
CA ALA A 538 -15.31 4.82 17.77
C ALA A 538 -14.00 5.42 18.33
N VAL A 539 -13.02 4.60 18.71
CA VAL A 539 -11.67 5.05 19.11
C VAL A 539 -11.01 5.86 18.00
N TRP A 540 -11.07 5.37 16.76
CA TRP A 540 -10.47 6.06 15.62
C TRP A 540 -11.13 7.41 15.34
N ILE A 541 -12.46 7.45 15.28
CA ILE A 541 -13.20 8.70 15.04
C ILE A 541 -13.02 9.71 16.18
N SER A 542 -12.77 9.24 17.41
CA SER A 542 -12.55 10.11 18.57
C SER A 542 -11.25 10.92 18.49
N GLU A 543 -10.25 10.47 17.74
CA GLU A 543 -8.88 11.01 17.74
C GLU A 543 -8.81 12.55 17.59
N PRO A 544 -9.51 13.21 16.66
CA PRO A 544 -9.45 14.67 16.52
C PRO A 544 -9.97 15.45 17.74
N PHE A 545 -10.83 14.83 18.56
CA PHE A 545 -11.48 15.47 19.70
C PHE A 545 -10.69 15.32 21.00
N LEU A 546 -9.81 14.30 21.12
CA LEU A 546 -9.15 13.91 22.37
C LEU A 546 -8.21 14.98 22.92
N LYS A 547 -7.76 15.93 22.12
CA LYS A 547 -6.93 17.04 22.58
C LYS A 547 -7.72 18.06 23.41
N SER A 548 -8.98 18.24 23.12
CA SER A 548 -9.86 19.28 23.71
C SER A 548 -10.96 18.71 24.59
N ASP A 549 -11.29 17.42 24.50
CA ASP A 549 -12.35 16.77 25.28
C ASP A 549 -11.73 15.73 26.24
N GLU A 550 -11.50 16.18 27.48
CA GLU A 550 -10.94 15.34 28.54
C GLU A 550 -11.90 14.21 28.97
N ALA A 551 -13.22 14.43 28.91
CA ALA A 551 -14.20 13.43 29.28
C ALA A 551 -14.20 12.28 28.25
N LEU A 552 -14.13 12.59 26.95
CA LEU A 552 -14.00 11.60 25.89
C LEU A 552 -12.64 10.89 25.98
N LEU A 553 -11.55 11.61 26.24
CA LEU A 553 -10.23 11.01 26.45
C LEU A 553 -10.26 10.00 27.62
N ALA A 554 -10.95 10.33 28.72
CA ALA A 554 -11.10 9.42 29.86
C ALA A 554 -11.84 8.13 29.45
N GLN A 555 -12.88 8.23 28.61
CA GLN A 555 -13.60 7.05 28.12
C GLN A 555 -12.75 6.21 27.18
N VAL A 556 -12.03 6.82 26.24
CA VAL A 556 -11.11 6.14 25.33
C VAL A 556 -10.02 5.43 26.12
N THR A 557 -9.42 6.07 27.12
CA THR A 557 -8.41 5.44 27.99
C THR A 557 -8.99 4.34 28.89
N GLY A 558 -10.30 4.31 29.09
CA GLY A 558 -11.00 3.19 29.76
C GLY A 558 -10.91 1.86 29.00
N LEU A 559 -10.50 1.87 27.72
CA LEU A 559 -10.36 0.69 26.88
C LEU A 559 -8.93 0.07 26.91
N LEU A 560 -8.07 0.48 27.86
CA LEU A 560 -6.72 -0.08 28.00
C LEU A 560 -6.71 -1.61 28.18
N ASP A 561 -7.74 -2.17 28.78
CA ASP A 561 -7.90 -3.60 29.01
C ASP A 561 -9.01 -4.21 28.13
N ASP A 562 -9.34 -3.59 26.98
CA ASP A 562 -10.34 -4.16 26.05
C ASP A 562 -9.94 -5.58 25.64
N PRO A 563 -10.85 -6.54 25.62
CA PRO A 563 -10.56 -7.92 25.29
C PRO A 563 -10.09 -8.10 23.83
N SER A 564 -10.39 -7.14 22.95
CA SER A 564 -10.01 -7.19 21.54
C SER A 564 -8.63 -6.55 21.31
N ASP A 565 -7.74 -7.33 20.73
CA ASP A 565 -6.43 -6.85 20.31
C ASP A 565 -6.55 -5.74 19.24
N ASP A 566 -7.54 -5.80 18.35
CA ASP A 566 -7.80 -4.77 17.34
C ASP A 566 -8.15 -3.42 17.98
N VAL A 567 -8.93 -3.43 19.04
CA VAL A 567 -9.27 -2.22 19.81
C VAL A 567 -8.00 -1.66 20.48
N ARG A 568 -7.20 -2.52 21.12
CA ARG A 568 -5.96 -2.08 21.78
C ARG A 568 -4.91 -1.56 20.80
N VAL A 569 -4.79 -2.16 19.61
CA VAL A 569 -3.91 -1.65 18.53
C VAL A 569 -4.39 -0.28 18.05
N GLN A 570 -5.69 -0.11 17.81
CA GLN A 570 -6.24 1.20 17.44
C GLN A 570 -6.07 2.23 18.56
N LEU A 571 -6.28 1.81 19.80
CA LEU A 571 -6.08 2.67 20.96
C LEU A 571 -4.63 3.16 21.04
N LEU A 572 -3.64 2.28 20.86
CA LEU A 572 -2.22 2.63 20.86
C LEU A 572 -1.90 3.67 19.76
N THR A 573 -2.38 3.47 18.54
CA THR A 573 -2.16 4.40 17.43
C THR A 573 -2.84 5.76 17.67
N THR A 574 -4.06 5.76 18.16
CA THR A 574 -4.83 6.97 18.48
C THR A 574 -4.17 7.77 19.63
N LEU A 575 -3.76 7.10 20.71
CA LEU A 575 -3.08 7.74 21.83
C LEU A 575 -1.71 8.31 21.45
N HIS A 576 -0.98 7.60 20.58
CA HIS A 576 0.30 8.08 20.04
C HIS A 576 0.13 9.40 19.26
N ASN A 577 -0.94 9.53 18.49
CA ASN A 577 -1.26 10.74 17.72
C ASN A 577 -1.94 11.84 18.55
N THR A 578 -2.22 11.59 19.83
CA THR A 578 -2.83 12.57 20.73
C THR A 578 -1.74 13.20 21.61
N PRO A 579 -1.25 14.43 21.30
CA PRO A 579 -0.07 15.01 21.95
C PRO A 579 -0.42 15.64 23.30
N THR A 580 -1.03 14.85 24.23
CA THR A 580 -1.32 15.29 25.61
C THR A 580 -0.60 14.39 26.61
N PRO A 581 -0.17 14.93 27.79
CA PRO A 581 0.52 14.13 28.81
C PRO A 581 -0.33 12.92 29.25
N LYS A 582 -1.65 13.09 29.33
CA LYS A 582 -2.59 12.03 29.74
C LYS A 582 -2.64 10.89 28.71
N ALA A 583 -2.70 11.22 27.41
CA ALA A 583 -2.68 10.22 26.34
C ALA A 583 -1.32 9.50 26.28
N GLN A 584 -0.21 10.22 26.44
CA GLN A 584 1.13 9.63 26.48
C GLN A 584 1.29 8.66 27.66
N SER A 585 0.85 9.06 28.86
CA SER A 585 0.85 8.20 30.05
C SER A 585 -0.03 6.95 29.83
N ALA A 586 -1.20 7.10 29.22
CA ALA A 586 -2.07 5.97 28.90
C ALA A 586 -1.43 5.01 27.88
N SER A 587 -0.75 5.54 26.85
CA SER A 587 0.00 4.74 25.87
C SER A 587 1.12 3.93 26.54
N GLN A 588 1.90 4.56 27.45
CA GLN A 588 2.94 3.87 28.23
C GLN A 588 2.36 2.77 29.12
N ASN A 589 1.23 3.06 29.77
CA ASN A 589 0.50 2.09 30.60
C ASN A 589 0.01 0.89 29.78
N LEU A 590 -0.54 1.13 28.59
CA LEU A 590 -0.96 0.06 27.67
C LEU A 590 0.22 -0.86 27.33
N LEU A 591 1.37 -0.30 27.00
CA LEU A 591 2.58 -1.06 26.66
C LEU A 591 3.12 -1.81 27.86
N ALA A 592 3.20 -1.20 29.03
CA ALA A 592 3.70 -1.84 30.23
C ALA A 592 2.85 -3.05 30.66
N ARG A 593 1.51 -2.95 30.54
CA ARG A 593 0.59 -4.07 30.84
C ARG A 593 0.64 -5.19 29.78
N ASN A 594 1.16 -4.89 28.60
CA ASN A 594 1.20 -5.80 27.45
C ASN A 594 2.62 -5.98 26.90
N ALA A 595 3.64 -6.01 27.76
CA ALA A 595 5.03 -6.10 27.35
C ALA A 595 5.32 -7.36 26.51
N ASP A 596 4.67 -8.47 26.83
CA ASP A 596 4.81 -9.75 26.14
C ASP A 596 3.80 -9.92 24.98
N HIS A 597 3.03 -8.88 24.65
CA HIS A 597 2.07 -8.97 23.57
C HIS A 597 2.80 -8.99 22.21
N PRO A 598 2.46 -9.92 21.29
CA PRO A 598 3.23 -10.10 20.05
C PRO A 598 3.18 -8.92 19.10
N VAL A 599 2.16 -8.05 19.22
CA VAL A 599 1.88 -6.99 18.25
C VAL A 599 2.06 -5.58 18.83
N LEU A 600 1.59 -5.29 20.04
CA LEU A 600 1.62 -3.92 20.59
C LEU A 600 3.03 -3.30 20.67
N PRO A 601 4.09 -4.02 21.13
CA PRO A 601 5.44 -3.48 21.07
C PRO A 601 5.93 -3.21 19.64
N ALA A 602 5.58 -4.09 18.68
CA ALA A 602 5.94 -3.92 17.28
C ALA A 602 5.24 -2.70 16.65
N VAL A 603 3.96 -2.46 16.98
CA VAL A 603 3.22 -1.24 16.59
C VAL A 603 3.91 0.00 17.15
N HIS A 604 4.21 0.01 18.44
CA HIS A 604 4.90 1.13 19.09
C HIS A 604 6.25 1.45 18.41
N ASN A 605 7.06 0.43 18.18
CA ASN A 605 8.35 0.59 17.52
C ASN A 605 8.20 1.10 16.08
N SER A 606 7.16 0.67 15.37
CA SER A 606 6.86 1.18 14.03
C SER A 606 6.43 2.64 14.05
N LEU A 607 5.55 3.03 14.98
CA LEU A 607 5.13 4.42 15.17
C LEU A 607 6.32 5.33 15.51
N LYS A 608 7.16 4.91 16.44
CA LYS A 608 8.41 5.63 16.78
C LYS A 608 9.32 5.77 15.55
N ARG A 609 9.51 4.71 14.78
CA ARG A 609 10.30 4.74 13.53
C ARG A 609 9.70 5.70 12.49
N ASN A 610 8.38 5.78 12.38
CA ASN A 610 7.71 6.71 11.48
C ASN A 610 7.90 8.16 11.92
N ASP A 611 7.86 8.45 13.22
CA ASP A 611 8.18 9.77 13.78
C ASP A 611 9.65 10.16 13.50
N ASP A 612 10.57 9.23 13.67
CA ASP A 612 11.98 9.44 13.36
C ASP A 612 12.17 9.72 11.87
N PHE A 613 11.49 8.97 11.01
CA PHE A 613 11.52 9.22 9.56
C PHE A 613 10.95 10.58 9.20
N ARG A 614 9.85 10.99 9.83
CA ARG A 614 9.26 12.32 9.65
C ARG A 614 10.22 13.43 10.07
N THR A 615 10.92 13.24 11.20
CA THR A 615 11.84 14.23 11.76
C THR A 615 13.16 14.32 10.99
N TYR A 616 13.72 13.18 10.60
CA TYR A 616 15.07 13.10 10.02
C TYR A 616 15.10 12.70 8.54
N GLY A 617 13.94 12.36 7.96
CA GLY A 617 13.80 11.98 6.55
C GLY A 617 14.57 10.70 6.17
N THR A 618 14.92 10.60 4.89
CA THR A 618 15.66 9.45 4.34
C THR A 618 17.10 9.34 4.83
N ARG A 619 17.63 10.36 5.52
CA ARG A 619 18.99 10.34 6.05
C ARG A 619 19.21 9.19 7.04
N LEU A 620 18.21 8.90 7.91
CA LEU A 620 18.29 7.75 8.82
C LEU A 620 18.20 6.42 8.08
N GLY A 621 17.45 6.34 6.99
CA GLY A 621 17.28 5.12 6.20
C GLY A 621 18.58 4.62 5.58
N GLY A 622 19.54 5.52 5.32
CA GLY A 622 20.87 5.17 4.80
C GLY A 622 21.85 4.63 5.84
N LEU A 623 21.47 4.59 7.12
CA LEU A 623 22.31 4.09 8.20
C LEU A 623 22.02 2.62 8.53
N ALA A 624 23.06 1.87 8.93
CA ALA A 624 22.87 0.56 9.55
C ALA A 624 22.01 0.67 10.82
N ALA A 625 21.31 -0.39 11.22
CA ALA A 625 20.36 -0.35 12.34
C ALA A 625 20.99 0.12 13.65
N ALA A 626 22.21 -0.35 13.97
CA ALA A 626 22.95 0.07 15.16
C ALA A 626 23.32 1.55 15.11
N ASP A 627 23.77 2.05 13.95
CA ASP A 627 24.16 3.44 13.74
C ASP A 627 22.97 4.39 13.82
N ARG A 628 21.83 3.97 13.27
CA ARG A 628 20.55 4.66 13.40
C ARG A 628 20.13 4.80 14.86
N SER A 629 20.20 3.69 15.61
CA SER A 629 19.89 3.68 17.04
C SER A 629 20.80 4.62 17.82
N SER A 630 22.09 4.69 17.50
CA SER A 630 23.04 5.60 18.11
C SER A 630 22.67 7.07 17.86
N VAL A 631 22.34 7.44 16.62
CA VAL A 631 21.90 8.82 16.29
C VAL A 631 20.64 9.21 17.06
N LEU A 632 19.64 8.30 17.11
CA LEU A 632 18.36 8.55 17.80
C LEU A 632 18.55 8.69 19.31
N LYS A 633 19.37 7.84 19.94
CA LYS A 633 19.74 7.98 21.36
C LYS A 633 20.43 9.31 21.63
N GLY A 634 21.31 9.74 20.72
CA GLY A 634 21.97 11.04 20.80
C GLY A 634 20.97 12.21 20.71
N ALA A 635 19.92 12.10 19.89
CA ALA A 635 18.87 13.11 19.81
C ALA A 635 18.10 13.26 21.12
N GLU A 636 17.79 12.18 21.80
CA GLU A 636 17.11 12.19 23.11
C GLU A 636 18.01 12.87 24.18
N ILE A 637 19.29 12.52 24.19
CA ILE A 637 20.26 13.11 25.09
C ILE A 637 20.42 14.62 24.80
N PHE A 638 20.54 15.00 23.54
CA PHE A 638 20.67 16.40 23.16
C PHE A 638 19.48 17.22 23.63
N LYS A 639 18.26 16.75 23.42
CA LYS A 639 17.03 17.40 23.87
C LYS A 639 16.96 17.59 25.39
N SER A 640 17.38 16.57 26.13
CA SER A 640 17.27 16.58 27.59
C SER A 640 18.39 17.35 28.30
N LEU A 641 19.55 17.46 27.69
CA LEU A 641 20.75 18.05 28.33
C LEU A 641 21.35 19.20 27.52
N CYS A 642 21.79 18.93 26.29
CA CYS A 642 22.63 19.87 25.52
C CYS A 642 21.85 21.10 25.02
N SER A 643 20.54 20.93 24.74
CA SER A 643 19.67 22.00 24.24
C SER A 643 19.49 23.17 25.23
N SER A 644 19.72 22.93 26.51
CA SER A 644 19.68 23.98 27.56
C SER A 644 20.71 25.10 27.35
N CYS A 645 21.80 24.82 26.63
CA CYS A 645 22.84 25.77 26.30
C CYS A 645 22.90 26.08 24.79
N HIS A 646 22.77 25.04 23.95
CA HIS A 646 22.93 25.16 22.50
C HIS A 646 21.63 25.44 21.73
N GLY A 647 20.48 25.55 22.43
CA GLY A 647 19.15 25.69 21.82
C GLY A 647 18.62 24.39 21.25
N THR A 648 17.29 24.22 21.21
CA THR A 648 16.64 23.02 20.69
C THR A 648 16.86 22.81 19.19
N ASP A 649 17.15 23.90 18.46
CA ASP A 649 17.44 23.92 17.03
C ASP A 649 18.95 23.99 16.70
N GLY A 650 19.80 23.92 17.74
CA GLY A 650 21.27 23.99 17.59
C GLY A 650 21.82 25.36 17.18
N LYS A 651 21.03 26.42 17.16
CA LYS A 651 21.50 27.76 16.77
C LYS A 651 22.13 28.56 17.94
N GLY A 652 22.08 28.01 19.14
CA GLY A 652 22.43 28.70 20.39
C GLY A 652 21.23 29.46 20.96
N LEU A 653 21.35 29.90 22.19
CA LEU A 653 20.33 30.73 22.85
C LEU A 653 20.57 32.22 22.56
N ALA A 654 19.50 33.02 22.59
CA ALA A 654 19.59 34.49 22.43
C ALA A 654 20.49 35.14 23.49
N SER A 655 20.61 34.54 24.70
CA SER A 655 21.49 34.90 25.77
C SER A 655 22.98 34.73 25.45
N GLY A 656 23.35 33.99 24.41
CA GLY A 656 24.72 33.77 23.97
C GLY A 656 25.60 32.98 24.95
N VAL A 657 25.01 32.10 25.77
CA VAL A 657 25.73 31.33 26.81
C VAL A 657 26.67 30.28 26.20
N ALA A 658 26.34 29.74 24.99
CA ALA A 658 27.12 28.75 24.28
C ALA A 658 27.08 29.00 22.76
N PRO A 659 28.04 28.43 21.98
CA PRO A 659 28.05 28.57 20.53
C PRO A 659 26.87 27.83 19.88
N GLY A 660 26.40 28.34 18.73
CA GLY A 660 25.55 27.59 17.83
C GLY A 660 26.33 26.43 17.18
N LEU A 661 25.67 25.31 16.95
CA LEU A 661 26.25 24.11 16.37
C LEU A 661 25.97 24.01 14.86
N VAL A 662 24.92 24.67 14.40
CA VAL A 662 24.47 24.58 12.98
C VAL A 662 25.57 25.08 12.05
N ASN A 663 25.97 24.20 11.12
CA ASN A 663 27.05 24.40 10.15
C ASN A 663 28.44 24.69 10.79
N SER A 664 28.65 24.30 12.04
CA SER A 664 29.98 24.40 12.65
C SER A 664 30.96 23.43 11.98
N LYS A 665 32.08 23.99 11.49
CA LYS A 665 33.19 23.21 10.86
C LYS A 665 33.82 22.21 11.84
N HIS A 666 33.81 22.53 13.14
CA HIS A 666 34.40 21.71 14.19
C HIS A 666 33.67 20.36 14.35
N LEU A 667 32.42 20.25 13.88
CA LEU A 667 31.68 18.99 13.89
C LEU A 667 32.09 18.02 12.78
N LEU A 668 32.91 18.45 11.82
CA LEU A 668 33.42 17.55 10.78
C LEU A 668 34.51 16.63 11.31
N ASP A 669 35.22 17.05 12.33
CA ASP A 669 36.28 16.27 12.99
C ASP A 669 35.67 15.48 14.15
N LYS A 670 35.61 14.14 13.99
CA LYS A 670 35.00 13.25 14.99
C LYS A 670 35.85 13.10 16.24
N GLU A 671 37.18 13.14 16.09
CA GLU A 671 38.12 13.02 17.21
C GLU A 671 38.09 14.28 18.07
N MET A 672 38.13 15.45 17.43
CA MET A 672 38.00 16.75 18.12
C MET A 672 36.70 16.79 18.93
N LEU A 673 35.57 16.40 18.34
CA LEU A 673 34.27 16.42 19.03
C LEU A 673 34.26 15.45 20.24
N VAL A 674 34.79 14.24 20.08
CA VAL A 674 34.86 13.27 21.17
C VAL A 674 35.77 13.78 22.32
N LYS A 675 36.90 14.41 22.00
CA LYS A 675 37.78 15.06 22.99
C LYS A 675 37.06 16.15 23.78
N ILE A 676 36.31 17.00 23.07
CA ILE A 676 35.47 18.06 23.66
C ILE A 676 34.41 17.45 24.60
N LEU A 677 33.70 16.42 24.15
CA LEU A 677 32.69 15.76 24.99
C LEU A 677 33.29 15.12 26.24
N LEU A 678 34.48 14.52 26.13
CA LEU A 678 35.13 13.88 27.24
C LEU A 678 35.68 14.88 28.29
N GLN A 679 36.39 15.92 27.86
CA GLN A 679 37.09 16.81 28.76
C GLN A 679 36.54 18.24 28.82
N GLY A 680 35.55 18.57 28.04
CA GLY A 680 34.99 19.92 27.96
C GLY A 680 35.77 20.85 27.01
N LEU A 681 35.26 22.06 26.86
CA LEU A 681 35.84 23.10 26.00
C LEU A 681 35.82 24.47 26.68
N SER A 682 36.92 25.19 26.58
CA SER A 682 37.07 26.55 27.13
C SER A 682 37.74 27.49 26.13
N GLY A 683 37.73 28.80 26.43
CA GLY A 683 38.36 29.80 25.60
C GLY A 683 37.57 30.23 24.36
N PRO A 684 38.19 31.03 23.46
CA PRO A 684 37.55 31.56 22.29
C PRO A 684 37.24 30.47 21.26
N ILE A 685 36.05 30.51 20.64
CA ILE A 685 35.63 29.66 19.55
C ILE A 685 35.37 30.60 18.35
N ASP A 686 36.12 30.42 17.26
CA ASP A 686 36.05 31.26 16.07
C ASP A 686 36.13 32.78 16.41
N GLY A 687 37.00 33.15 17.36
CA GLY A 687 37.24 34.54 17.79
C GLY A 687 36.21 35.11 18.78
N LYS A 688 35.18 34.35 19.15
CA LYS A 688 34.16 34.73 20.13
C LYS A 688 34.33 34.01 21.45
N THR A 689 34.33 34.72 22.56
CA THR A 689 34.37 34.18 23.92
C THR A 689 32.94 34.02 24.43
N TYR A 690 32.65 32.88 25.06
CA TYR A 690 31.37 32.56 25.67
C TYR A 690 31.48 32.58 27.19
N PRO A 691 30.44 33.01 27.92
CA PRO A 691 30.52 33.17 29.40
C PRO A 691 30.56 31.83 30.12
N THR A 692 30.13 30.76 29.48
CA THR A 692 30.07 29.41 30.08
C THR A 692 31.04 28.48 29.35
N LEU A 693 31.86 27.75 30.08
CA LEU A 693 32.62 26.65 29.51
C LEU A 693 31.71 25.44 29.23
N MET A 694 32.02 24.66 28.23
CA MET A 694 31.36 23.39 28.02
C MET A 694 31.89 22.36 29.06
N PRO A 695 31.00 21.78 29.89
CA PRO A 695 31.43 20.83 30.88
C PRO A 695 31.93 19.52 30.29
N ALA A 696 32.83 18.83 30.98
CA ALA A 696 33.25 17.48 30.65
C ALA A 696 32.12 16.47 30.93
N MET A 697 32.02 15.45 30.08
CA MET A 697 31.10 14.30 30.20
C MET A 697 31.87 12.97 30.36
N ALA A 698 33.06 13.03 30.98
CA ALA A 698 33.94 11.89 31.15
C ALA A 698 33.34 10.76 31.99
N ASP A 699 32.37 11.08 32.85
CA ASP A 699 31.60 10.15 33.68
C ASP A 699 30.59 9.30 32.89
N GLN A 700 30.30 9.69 31.67
CA GLN A 700 29.37 8.97 30.77
C GLN A 700 30.11 7.83 30.04
N ASN A 701 29.41 6.73 29.77
CA ASN A 701 29.98 5.61 29.00
C ASN A 701 30.24 5.93 27.53
N ASP A 702 31.02 5.07 26.88
CA ASP A 702 31.45 5.31 25.49
C ASP A 702 30.28 5.28 24.49
N GLU A 703 29.25 4.48 24.72
CA GLU A 703 28.04 4.46 23.91
C GLU A 703 27.25 5.78 24.01
N TRP A 704 27.24 6.40 25.21
CA TRP A 704 26.57 7.70 25.42
C TRP A 704 27.31 8.80 24.65
N ILE A 705 28.65 8.88 24.80
CA ILE A 705 29.50 9.85 24.10
C ILE A 705 29.36 9.69 22.56
N ALA A 706 29.45 8.44 22.07
CA ALA A 706 29.29 8.13 20.66
C ALA A 706 27.90 8.57 20.13
N ALA A 707 26.85 8.32 20.89
CA ALA A 707 25.48 8.69 20.51
C ALA A 707 25.33 10.21 20.35
N VAL A 708 25.79 11.00 21.33
CA VAL A 708 25.77 12.47 21.26
C VAL A 708 26.60 12.98 20.08
N ALA A 709 27.82 12.49 19.91
CA ALA A 709 28.69 12.87 18.80
C ALA A 709 28.03 12.56 17.45
N ASN A 710 27.39 11.40 17.32
CA ASN A 710 26.69 11.00 16.10
C ASN A 710 25.52 11.90 15.79
N TYR A 711 24.66 12.19 16.75
CA TYR A 711 23.50 13.08 16.55
C TYR A 711 23.94 14.50 16.20
N VAL A 712 24.85 15.10 16.96
CA VAL A 712 25.29 16.47 16.75
C VAL A 712 25.93 16.63 15.37
N ARG A 713 26.72 15.66 14.93
CA ARG A 713 27.30 15.63 13.58
C ARG A 713 26.26 15.38 12.49
N PHE A 714 25.34 14.47 12.73
CA PHE A 714 24.28 14.15 11.77
C PHE A 714 23.36 15.35 11.55
N GLU A 715 22.98 16.05 12.59
CA GLU A 715 21.97 17.11 12.52
C GLU A 715 22.58 18.46 12.14
N PHE A 716 23.72 18.82 12.75
CA PHE A 716 24.24 20.20 12.69
C PHE A 716 25.52 20.38 11.88
N ALA A 717 26.26 19.33 11.53
CA ALA A 717 27.47 19.48 10.72
C ALA A 717 27.16 20.04 9.32
N PRO A 718 28.07 20.84 8.72
CA PRO A 718 27.93 21.25 7.34
C PRO A 718 27.94 20.03 6.41
N PRO A 719 27.30 20.09 5.23
CA PRO A 719 27.33 18.99 4.27
C PRO A 719 28.79 18.72 3.84
N PRO A 720 29.23 17.44 3.76
CA PRO A 720 30.56 17.10 3.29
C PRO A 720 30.76 17.59 1.85
N PRO A 721 31.95 18.05 1.47
CA PRO A 721 32.24 18.49 0.12
C PRO A 721 32.01 17.37 -0.89
N PRO A 722 31.55 17.66 -2.11
CA PRO A 722 31.36 16.65 -3.14
C PRO A 722 32.68 15.95 -3.47
N PRO A 723 32.71 14.63 -3.68
CA PRO A 723 33.93 13.94 -4.07
C PRO A 723 34.41 14.43 -5.45
N GLY A 724 35.65 14.85 -5.58
CA GLY A 724 36.32 15.12 -6.85
C GLY A 724 36.68 16.60 -7.16
N ARG A 725 36.57 17.53 -6.20
CA ARG A 725 37.13 18.90 -6.36
C ARG A 725 38.33 19.13 -5.45
N GLN A 726 39.29 18.25 -5.48
CA GLN A 726 40.66 18.57 -5.14
C GLN A 726 41.42 18.76 -6.47
N ASN A 727 41.92 19.96 -6.67
CA ASN A 727 42.73 20.42 -7.84
C ASN A 727 41.96 20.63 -9.17
N GLN A 728 41.03 21.58 -9.20
CA GLN A 728 40.78 22.34 -10.44
C GLN A 728 41.03 23.83 -10.18
N PRO A 729 41.77 24.53 -11.07
CA PRO A 729 41.98 25.97 -10.95
C PRO A 729 40.67 26.75 -11.10
N GLU A 730 40.62 27.95 -10.49
CA GLU A 730 39.42 28.81 -10.51
C GLU A 730 38.85 28.99 -11.91
N PRO A 731 37.53 28.97 -12.08
CA PRO A 731 36.92 29.21 -13.39
C PRO A 731 37.10 30.65 -13.83
N GLN A 732 37.55 30.81 -15.06
CA GLN A 732 37.56 32.10 -15.75
C GLN A 732 36.15 32.69 -15.89
N PRO A 733 35.98 34.05 -15.95
CA PRO A 733 34.67 34.67 -15.97
C PRO A 733 33.87 34.29 -17.22
N ALA A 734 32.56 34.06 -17.01
CA ALA A 734 31.61 33.59 -18.00
C ALA A 734 31.46 34.49 -19.22
N PRO A 735 31.24 33.92 -20.42
CA PRO A 735 30.78 34.66 -21.59
C PRO A 735 29.31 35.01 -21.49
N GLN A 736 28.91 36.08 -22.11
CA GLN A 736 27.60 36.72 -22.07
C GLN A 736 26.41 35.87 -22.57
N PRO A 737 25.16 36.26 -22.25
CA PRO A 737 23.97 35.41 -22.27
C PRO A 737 23.41 35.25 -23.68
N GLY A 738 23.12 34.02 -24.03
CA GLY A 738 22.41 33.73 -25.26
C GLY A 738 22.41 32.26 -25.68
N LYS A 739 22.05 31.37 -24.78
CA LYS A 739 21.46 30.02 -25.10
C LYS A 739 21.19 29.29 -23.80
N SER A 740 19.92 29.09 -23.51
CA SER A 740 19.43 28.32 -22.36
C SER A 740 19.94 26.88 -22.45
N GLN A 741 20.91 26.55 -21.59
CA GLN A 741 21.15 25.15 -21.23
C GLN A 741 20.09 24.74 -20.21
N PRO A 742 19.52 23.50 -20.27
CA PRO A 742 18.57 23.04 -19.28
C PRO A 742 19.26 22.97 -17.93
N SER A 743 18.69 23.67 -16.94
CA SER A 743 19.13 23.59 -15.55
C SER A 743 19.05 22.14 -15.08
N ARG A 744 20.19 21.52 -14.82
CA ARG A 744 20.30 20.30 -14.03
C ARG A 744 19.96 20.62 -12.56
N SER A 745 18.70 20.89 -12.26
CA SER A 745 18.13 20.73 -10.93
C SER A 745 17.62 19.31 -10.81
N GLY A 746 18.52 18.37 -10.57
CA GLY A 746 18.16 17.06 -10.06
C GLY A 746 17.52 17.19 -8.68
N PRO A 747 16.64 16.26 -8.25
CA PRO A 747 16.04 16.26 -6.94
C PRO A 747 17.12 16.27 -5.88
N GLY A 748 16.94 17.10 -4.86
CA GLY A 748 17.81 17.53 -3.78
C GLY A 748 19.09 16.72 -3.58
N MET A 749 20.22 17.40 -3.62
CA MET A 749 21.51 16.82 -3.25
C MET A 749 21.37 16.11 -1.90
N TRP A 750 21.42 14.79 -1.92
CA TRP A 750 21.41 13.96 -0.72
C TRP A 750 22.56 14.39 0.16
N ARG A 751 22.28 14.99 1.32
CA ARG A 751 23.32 15.25 2.33
C ARG A 751 23.91 13.88 2.69
N ARG A 752 25.16 13.63 2.35
CA ARG A 752 25.84 12.41 2.81
C ARG A 752 25.95 12.47 4.31
N ASN A 753 25.60 11.37 4.98
CA ASN A 753 25.77 11.28 6.42
C ASN A 753 27.26 11.35 6.76
N PRO A 754 27.65 12.07 7.82
CA PRO A 754 29.03 12.06 8.29
C PRO A 754 29.39 10.62 8.77
N PRO A 755 30.66 10.23 8.71
CA PRO A 755 31.10 8.93 9.24
C PRO A 755 30.69 8.78 10.70
N ILE A 756 30.17 7.61 11.06
CA ILE A 756 29.71 7.32 12.42
C ILE A 756 30.90 7.18 13.38
N VAL A 757 30.74 7.72 14.57
CA VAL A 757 31.65 7.50 15.71
C VAL A 757 31.21 6.20 16.39
N LYS A 758 32.15 5.28 16.55
CA LYS A 758 31.89 3.99 17.22
C LYS A 758 32.32 4.06 18.71
N PRO A 759 31.69 3.31 19.63
CA PRO A 759 32.07 3.29 21.03
C PRO A 759 33.55 2.92 21.24
N GLU A 760 34.13 2.02 20.42
CA GLU A 760 35.51 1.59 20.47
C GLU A 760 36.49 2.75 20.14
N GLU A 761 36.09 3.65 19.25
CA GLU A 761 36.83 4.88 18.92
C GLU A 761 36.83 5.85 20.11
N VAL A 762 35.68 5.96 20.81
CA VAL A 762 35.57 6.76 22.04
C VAL A 762 36.46 6.19 23.14
N ALA A 763 36.45 4.88 23.35
CA ALA A 763 37.31 4.20 24.32
C ALA A 763 38.80 4.49 24.06
N THR A 764 39.23 4.42 22.80
CA THR A 764 40.60 4.71 22.39
C THR A 764 40.98 6.16 22.72
N ILE A 765 40.12 7.12 22.38
CA ILE A 765 40.34 8.55 22.64
C ILE A 765 40.34 8.82 24.15
N ARG A 766 39.44 8.20 24.91
CA ARG A 766 39.34 8.30 26.36
C ARG A 766 40.67 7.82 27.01
N GLN A 767 41.18 6.69 26.59
CA GLN A 767 42.46 6.16 27.08
C GLN A 767 43.63 7.11 26.77
N ALA A 768 43.69 7.63 25.55
CA ALA A 768 44.73 8.56 25.13
C ALA A 768 44.70 9.90 25.86
N THR A 769 43.54 10.29 26.42
CA THR A 769 43.31 11.60 27.07
C THR A 769 43.09 11.48 28.58
N THR A 770 43.31 10.31 29.17
CA THR A 770 43.07 10.02 30.61
C THR A 770 43.83 10.95 31.55
N GLN A 771 45.03 11.42 31.18
CA GLN A 771 45.86 12.30 32.02
C GLN A 771 45.44 13.76 31.96
N ARG A 772 44.47 14.11 31.08
CA ARG A 772 44.03 15.50 30.92
C ARG A 772 42.95 15.84 31.96
N THR A 773 43.21 16.86 32.75
CA THR A 773 42.29 17.38 33.79
C THR A 773 41.67 18.73 33.43
N GLN A 774 42.18 19.40 32.41
CA GLN A 774 41.71 20.73 31.97
C GLN A 774 40.88 20.64 30.70
N PRO A 775 39.85 21.49 30.53
CA PRO A 775 39.12 21.57 29.27
C PRO A 775 40.05 21.91 28.11
N TRP A 776 39.70 21.44 26.92
CA TRP A 776 40.38 21.80 25.67
C TRP A 776 40.16 23.25 25.29
N THR A 777 41.08 23.84 24.54
CA THR A 777 40.85 25.01 23.73
C THR A 777 40.82 24.62 22.26
N VAL A 778 40.11 25.39 21.39
CA VAL A 778 40.08 25.13 19.94
C VAL A 778 41.52 25.17 19.38
N ALA A 779 42.34 26.11 19.80
CA ALA A 779 43.70 26.25 19.33
C ALA A 779 44.56 24.97 19.63
N GLU A 780 44.46 24.40 20.82
CA GLU A 780 45.13 23.13 21.16
C GLU A 780 44.65 21.97 20.28
N LEU A 781 43.33 21.87 20.04
CA LEU A 781 42.76 20.79 19.21
C LEU A 781 43.13 20.91 17.72
N GLU A 782 43.32 22.12 17.22
CA GLU A 782 43.78 22.36 15.84
C GLU A 782 45.26 22.08 15.65
N THR A 783 46.10 22.26 16.68
CA THR A 783 47.57 22.00 16.64
C THR A 783 47.92 20.52 16.88
N THR A 784 47.02 19.74 17.46
CA THR A 784 47.23 18.28 17.74
C THR A 784 46.82 17.39 16.60
N LYS A 785 46.52 17.92 15.40
CA LYS A 785 46.31 17.11 14.20
C LYS A 785 47.61 16.44 13.76
N PRO A 786 47.61 15.12 13.51
CA PRO A 786 48.75 14.36 13.02
C PRO A 786 49.17 14.81 11.63
#